data_a6d43da267d0572ea36bb5c4ee033fee
#
_entry.id   a6d43da267d0572ea36bb5c4ee033fee
#
_cell.length_a   1.000
_cell.length_b   1.000
_cell.length_c   1.000
_cell.angle_alpha   90.00
_cell.angle_beta   90.00
_cell.angle_gamma   90.00
#
_symmetry.space_group_name_H-M   'P 1'
#
loop_
_entity.id
_entity.type
_entity.pdbx_description
1 polymer ?
#
loop_
_entity_poly.entity_id
_entity_poly.type
_entity_poly.pdbx_seq_one_letter_code
_entity_poly.pdbx_strand_id
1 'polypeptide(L)'
;MTREEFRKYIRENIVILDGATGTNLMAAGMPVGVCPEEWVMEHPQVILDLQRAYVDNGTNIVYAPTFTGNRIKLLEYGLQEKINEINTTLVGLSKQAVGDRALVAADMTMTGRQLFPLGDLMFEELLEVYKEQARILDAAGADVFVVETMMSLQECRAAVLAIKEVSDLPIMVTLTYNEDGRTLFGTPPETAVVVLQSLGVDAIGVNCSTGPAEMIALVEKMAEYSTVPLIAKPNAGLPELEDGKTVYKMTPDMFADAMRGLVKAGASIVGGCCGTTPEHIRALTEAVKSMPVHKPLEHHRRVLASERKNVEIDLDGNFTVVGERINPTGKKKLQAQLREGKLDLVRQMAMEQETNGARILDINMGMNGIDEKEMMKSVIYEVSSTVDCPLCIDSSYVEVIEEALKIYPGRALINSISLETEKMEKLLPLAAKYGAMFILLPLSDAGLPKDVGEKKQIINTIYDKALSLGMAHEDIVVDGLVATIGANPKAAIECYETIAYCKDEKKLPTICGLSNISFGLPERMYVNTAFLTMAICKGLTMAIANPSQELLMNAAFASDMLLDRPDSDIAYIERMSRLAEEKAQYETVVVKKSDNDASASNGTGAAGSKDAVFQAVLKGNKGSIIDEVKKMLSDGAKPDEIINNSLIPAINEVGELFNQKKYFLPQLIGSANTMKLAIEHLEPLLEKKDSGDDMPTLVIATVEGDIHDIGKNLVVLMLKNYGYNVIDMGKDVPCEDIVNKAIETNAAVIGLSALMTTTMMRMKDVVEICKEKGCKSKVVIGGACITQSFADEIGADGYSKDAAECVKLVERLLNS
;
A
#
# COMPACT_ATOMS: atom_id res chain seq x y z
N MET A 1 14.30 -30.29 0.15
CA MET A 1 14.00 -29.82 -1.24
C MET A 1 14.73 -28.52 -1.45
N THR A 2 15.50 -28.37 -2.53
CA THR A 2 16.12 -27.07 -2.88
C THR A 2 15.06 -26.09 -3.38
N ARG A 3 15.38 -24.79 -3.38
CA ARG A 3 14.46 -23.77 -3.90
C ARG A 3 14.11 -23.99 -5.38
N GLU A 4 15.05 -24.47 -6.19
CA GLU A 4 14.81 -24.76 -7.61
C GLU A 4 13.89 -25.97 -7.79
N GLU A 5 14.08 -27.04 -6.99
CA GLU A 5 13.17 -28.19 -6.99
C GLU A 5 11.76 -27.80 -6.54
N PHE A 6 11.64 -26.92 -5.54
CA PHE A 6 10.36 -26.38 -5.10
C PHE A 6 9.66 -25.59 -6.19
N ARG A 7 10.38 -24.67 -6.86
CA ARG A 7 9.84 -23.90 -8.00
C ARG A 7 9.31 -24.79 -9.12
N LYS A 8 10.06 -25.83 -9.43
CA LYS A 8 9.61 -26.83 -10.42
C LYS A 8 8.35 -27.55 -9.94
N TYR A 9 8.36 -28.02 -8.70
CA TYR A 9 7.25 -28.76 -8.12
C TYR A 9 5.93 -27.96 -8.16
N ILE A 10 5.93 -26.70 -7.71
CA ILE A 10 4.72 -25.86 -7.67
C ILE A 10 4.26 -25.37 -9.06
N ARG A 11 5.13 -25.41 -10.07
CA ARG A 11 4.77 -25.07 -11.47
C ARG A 11 4.17 -26.25 -12.24
N GLU A 12 4.48 -27.46 -11.84
CA GLU A 12 4.07 -28.70 -12.54
C GLU A 12 2.85 -29.37 -11.89
N ASN A 13 2.49 -29.00 -10.66
CA ASN A 13 1.44 -29.64 -9.89
C ASN A 13 0.42 -28.64 -9.34
N ILE A 14 -0.83 -29.12 -9.14
CA ILE A 14 -1.74 -28.45 -8.21
C ILE A 14 -1.31 -28.84 -6.80
N VAL A 15 -0.94 -27.85 -5.99
CA VAL A 15 -0.44 -28.06 -4.64
C VAL A 15 -1.56 -27.79 -3.64
N ILE A 16 -1.80 -28.72 -2.75
CA ILE A 16 -2.82 -28.62 -1.71
C ILE A 16 -2.16 -28.13 -0.41
N LEU A 17 -2.60 -26.99 0.09
CA LEU A 17 -2.28 -26.48 1.39
C LEU A 17 -3.23 -27.08 2.44
N ASP A 18 -2.93 -26.83 3.69
CA ASP A 18 -3.83 -27.19 4.80
C ASP A 18 -5.10 -26.32 4.86
N GLY A 19 -5.93 -26.59 5.87
CA GLY A 19 -7.08 -25.76 6.23
C GLY A 19 -6.79 -24.87 7.44
N ALA A 20 -7.86 -24.44 8.10
CA ALA A 20 -7.78 -23.56 9.26
C ALA A 20 -7.03 -24.22 10.43
N THR A 21 -6.14 -23.45 11.06
CA THR A 21 -5.57 -23.81 12.38
C THR A 21 -6.42 -23.22 13.50
N GLY A 22 -6.58 -21.92 13.57
CA GLY A 22 -7.23 -21.23 14.68
C GLY A 22 -8.65 -21.71 15.01
N THR A 23 -9.55 -21.80 14.01
CA THR A 23 -10.94 -22.26 14.25
C THR A 23 -11.00 -23.72 14.70
N ASN A 24 -10.07 -24.58 14.28
CA ASN A 24 -10.01 -25.97 14.76
C ASN A 24 -9.40 -26.07 16.16
N LEU A 25 -8.44 -25.24 16.55
CA LEU A 25 -7.94 -25.14 17.94
C LEU A 25 -9.04 -24.68 18.89
N MET A 26 -9.85 -23.69 18.49
CA MET A 26 -11.01 -23.24 19.27
C MET A 26 -12.06 -24.35 19.41
N ALA A 27 -12.34 -25.10 18.34
CA ALA A 27 -13.24 -26.25 18.40
C ALA A 27 -12.70 -27.36 19.32
N ALA A 28 -11.38 -27.47 19.47
CA ALA A 28 -10.71 -28.40 20.40
C ALA A 28 -10.63 -27.87 21.84
N GLY A 29 -11.16 -26.66 22.12
CA GLY A 29 -11.27 -26.10 23.47
C GLY A 29 -10.28 -24.99 23.82
N MET A 30 -9.57 -24.42 22.85
CA MET A 30 -8.73 -23.23 23.05
C MET A 30 -9.61 -22.03 23.45
N PRO A 31 -9.35 -21.41 24.62
CA PRO A 31 -10.11 -20.22 25.04
C PRO A 31 -9.81 -19.01 24.13
N VAL A 32 -10.74 -18.08 24.10
CA VAL A 32 -10.49 -16.76 23.46
C VAL A 32 -9.58 -15.92 24.35
N GLY A 33 -8.67 -15.13 23.74
CA GLY A 33 -7.78 -14.22 24.46
C GLY A 33 -6.47 -14.81 24.97
N VAL A 34 -6.20 -16.10 24.71
CA VAL A 34 -4.91 -16.72 25.03
C VAL A 34 -3.97 -16.65 23.82
N CYS A 35 -2.66 -16.69 24.06
CA CYS A 35 -1.67 -16.85 22.99
C CYS A 35 -1.81 -18.24 22.35
N PRO A 36 -2.18 -18.34 21.04
CA PRO A 36 -2.39 -19.63 20.40
C PRO A 36 -1.13 -20.51 20.41
N GLU A 37 0.03 -19.91 20.22
CA GLU A 37 1.32 -20.57 20.19
C GLU A 37 1.64 -21.23 21.53
N GLU A 38 1.45 -20.51 22.64
CA GLU A 38 1.68 -21.06 24.00
C GLU A 38 0.64 -22.16 24.31
N TRP A 39 -0.63 -21.93 23.96
CA TRP A 39 -1.68 -22.94 24.15
C TRP A 39 -1.37 -24.24 23.37
N VAL A 40 -0.87 -24.15 22.14
CA VAL A 40 -0.46 -25.33 21.36
C VAL A 40 0.70 -26.06 22.02
N MET A 41 1.67 -25.34 22.60
CA MET A 41 2.77 -25.97 23.34
C MET A 41 2.27 -26.73 24.57
N GLU A 42 1.26 -26.21 25.23
CA GLU A 42 0.62 -26.89 26.40
C GLU A 42 -0.28 -28.07 25.98
N HIS A 43 -0.82 -28.04 24.75
CA HIS A 43 -1.75 -29.03 24.21
C HIS A 43 -1.24 -29.61 22.86
N PRO A 44 0.01 -30.15 22.80
CA PRO A 44 0.65 -30.48 21.52
C PRO A 44 -0.08 -31.55 20.71
N GLN A 45 -0.84 -32.39 21.38
CA GLN A 45 -1.57 -33.49 20.70
C GLN A 45 -2.65 -32.95 19.76
N VAL A 46 -3.24 -31.78 20.06
CA VAL A 46 -4.28 -31.17 19.23
C VAL A 46 -3.73 -30.78 17.84
N ILE A 47 -2.58 -30.11 17.80
CA ILE A 47 -1.97 -29.74 16.52
C ILE A 47 -1.41 -30.96 15.77
N LEU A 48 -0.82 -31.90 16.48
CA LEU A 48 -0.34 -33.16 15.88
C LEU A 48 -1.45 -33.92 15.18
N ASP A 49 -2.62 -34.07 15.81
CA ASP A 49 -3.75 -34.79 15.25
C ASP A 49 -4.39 -34.02 14.09
N LEU A 50 -4.52 -32.69 14.22
CA LEU A 50 -5.06 -31.83 13.15
C LEU A 50 -4.19 -31.89 11.88
N GLN A 51 -2.89 -31.71 12.01
CA GLN A 51 -1.97 -31.72 10.85
C GLN A 51 -1.86 -33.09 10.20
N ARG A 52 -1.88 -34.18 11.00
CA ARG A 52 -1.98 -35.52 10.46
C ARG A 52 -3.26 -35.73 9.65
N ALA A 53 -4.40 -35.25 10.19
CA ALA A 53 -5.66 -35.34 9.48
C ALA A 53 -5.65 -34.56 8.16
N TYR A 54 -5.02 -33.39 8.11
CA TYR A 54 -4.83 -32.65 6.86
C TYR A 54 -3.98 -33.45 5.85
N VAL A 55 -2.84 -33.99 6.27
CA VAL A 55 -1.97 -34.78 5.38
C VAL A 55 -2.67 -36.06 4.89
N ASP A 56 -3.42 -36.73 5.77
CA ASP A 56 -4.20 -37.92 5.41
C ASP A 56 -5.32 -37.61 4.38
N ASN A 57 -5.74 -36.33 4.29
CA ASN A 57 -6.72 -35.83 3.32
C ASN A 57 -6.09 -35.14 2.10
N GLY A 58 -4.76 -35.27 1.90
CA GLY A 58 -4.09 -34.88 0.65
C GLY A 58 -3.30 -33.57 0.69
N THR A 59 -3.12 -32.95 1.87
CA THR A 59 -2.28 -31.76 2.02
C THR A 59 -0.83 -32.05 1.65
N ASN A 60 -0.23 -31.19 0.84
CA ASN A 60 1.17 -31.24 0.42
C ASN A 60 2.08 -30.35 1.26
N ILE A 61 1.54 -29.23 1.77
CA ILE A 61 2.26 -28.27 2.60
C ILE A 61 1.36 -27.91 3.79
N VAL A 62 1.82 -28.12 5.01
CA VAL A 62 1.16 -27.66 6.24
C VAL A 62 1.84 -26.40 6.75
N TYR A 63 1.09 -25.51 7.37
CA TYR A 63 1.61 -24.32 8.01
C TYR A 63 1.90 -24.61 9.48
N ALA A 64 3.13 -24.37 9.92
CA ALA A 64 3.46 -24.42 11.33
C ALA A 64 2.65 -23.36 12.10
N PRO A 65 2.17 -23.65 13.32
CA PRO A 65 1.37 -22.68 14.07
C PRO A 65 2.26 -21.58 14.70
N THR A 66 3.05 -20.88 13.87
CA THR A 66 3.99 -19.81 14.23
C THR A 66 3.51 -18.43 13.76
N PHE A 67 2.26 -18.34 13.36
CA PHE A 67 1.61 -17.20 12.74
C PHE A 67 1.88 -15.87 13.49
N THR A 68 1.62 -15.80 14.82
CA THR A 68 1.88 -14.61 15.64
C THR A 68 3.20 -14.72 16.43
N GLY A 69 4.11 -15.60 16.03
CA GLY A 69 5.36 -15.90 16.71
C GLY A 69 6.47 -14.86 16.62
N ASN A 70 6.20 -13.61 16.15
CA ASN A 70 7.19 -12.54 16.15
C ASN A 70 7.25 -11.83 17.51
N ARG A 71 8.40 -11.17 17.81
CA ARG A 71 8.66 -10.50 19.09
C ARG A 71 7.58 -9.48 19.48
N ILE A 72 7.04 -8.72 18.52
CA ILE A 72 6.05 -7.68 18.79
C ILE A 72 4.72 -8.31 19.22
N LYS A 73 4.28 -9.37 18.54
CA LYS A 73 3.04 -10.09 18.89
C LYS A 73 3.18 -10.83 20.22
N LEU A 74 4.30 -11.50 20.43
CA LEU A 74 4.56 -12.19 21.69
C LEU A 74 4.67 -11.25 22.89
N LEU A 75 5.10 -10.00 22.69
CA LEU A 75 5.12 -8.97 23.74
C LEU A 75 3.73 -8.68 24.29
N GLU A 76 2.67 -8.76 23.48
CA GLU A 76 1.27 -8.54 23.89
C GLU A 76 0.83 -9.53 24.98
N TYR A 77 1.48 -10.70 25.01
CA TYR A 77 1.24 -11.75 26.02
C TYR A 77 2.36 -11.88 27.05
N GLY A 78 3.38 -11.00 27.02
CA GLY A 78 4.56 -11.09 27.91
C GLY A 78 5.52 -12.25 27.58
N LEU A 79 5.44 -12.80 26.36
CA LEU A 79 6.16 -14.01 25.92
C LEU A 79 7.36 -13.73 25.01
N GLN A 80 7.72 -12.48 24.79
CA GLN A 80 8.76 -12.07 23.82
C GLN A 80 10.14 -12.71 24.08
N GLU A 81 10.47 -13.05 25.34
CA GLU A 81 11.73 -13.71 25.69
C GLU A 81 11.71 -15.21 25.38
N LYS A 82 10.54 -15.78 25.15
CA LYS A 82 10.38 -17.19 24.76
C LYS A 82 10.33 -17.38 23.24
N ILE A 83 10.57 -16.36 22.43
CA ILE A 83 10.43 -16.41 20.97
C ILE A 83 11.15 -17.58 20.33
N ASN A 84 12.39 -17.88 20.78
CA ASN A 84 13.16 -19.00 20.26
C ASN A 84 12.54 -20.35 20.63
N GLU A 85 12.16 -20.52 21.90
CA GLU A 85 11.53 -21.75 22.40
C GLU A 85 10.20 -22.02 21.67
N ILE A 86 9.34 -21.01 21.56
CA ILE A 86 8.03 -21.11 20.93
C ILE A 86 8.18 -21.53 19.47
N ASN A 87 8.87 -20.75 18.66
CA ASN A 87 8.98 -21.00 17.22
C ASN A 87 9.69 -22.35 16.92
N THR A 88 10.75 -22.68 17.66
CA THR A 88 11.46 -23.97 17.48
C THR A 88 10.56 -25.16 17.82
N THR A 89 9.82 -25.07 18.93
CA THR A 89 8.93 -26.16 19.36
C THR A 89 7.79 -26.37 18.36
N LEU A 90 7.18 -25.30 17.88
CA LEU A 90 6.03 -25.40 16.99
C LEU A 90 6.39 -25.93 15.60
N VAL A 91 7.53 -25.53 15.04
CA VAL A 91 8.05 -26.15 13.80
C VAL A 91 8.36 -27.62 14.05
N GLY A 92 8.98 -27.96 15.19
CA GLY A 92 9.26 -29.34 15.57
C GLY A 92 8.01 -30.23 15.68
N LEU A 93 6.93 -29.71 16.25
CA LEU A 93 5.63 -30.41 16.32
C LEU A 93 5.06 -30.65 14.91
N SER A 94 5.11 -29.65 14.03
CA SER A 94 4.65 -29.82 12.65
C SER A 94 5.49 -30.87 11.90
N LYS A 95 6.81 -30.85 12.03
CA LYS A 95 7.68 -31.88 11.46
C LYS A 95 7.36 -33.28 12.02
N GLN A 96 7.10 -33.42 13.31
CA GLN A 96 6.66 -34.66 13.93
C GLN A 96 5.30 -35.14 13.40
N ALA A 97 4.37 -34.21 13.13
CA ALA A 97 3.04 -34.56 12.63
C ALA A 97 3.09 -35.12 11.21
N VAL A 98 3.87 -34.49 10.32
CA VAL A 98 3.84 -34.80 8.87
C VAL A 98 4.91 -35.81 8.46
N GLY A 99 6.04 -35.89 9.14
CA GLY A 99 7.22 -36.70 8.73
C GLY A 99 7.67 -36.28 7.31
N ASP A 100 7.87 -37.27 6.45
CA ASP A 100 8.29 -37.09 5.06
C ASP A 100 7.10 -36.96 4.07
N ARG A 101 5.85 -36.90 4.57
CA ARG A 101 4.65 -36.96 3.75
C ARG A 101 4.22 -35.61 3.19
N ALA A 102 4.61 -34.53 3.83
CA ALA A 102 4.32 -33.16 3.44
C ALA A 102 5.45 -32.21 3.84
N LEU A 103 5.50 -31.03 3.22
CA LEU A 103 6.40 -29.95 3.60
C LEU A 103 5.82 -29.16 4.79
N VAL A 104 6.68 -28.54 5.59
CA VAL A 104 6.31 -27.65 6.67
C VAL A 104 6.67 -26.22 6.27
N ALA A 105 5.66 -25.36 6.15
CA ALA A 105 5.85 -23.94 5.95
C ALA A 105 5.99 -23.22 7.30
N ALA A 106 7.06 -22.44 7.44
CA ALA A 106 7.21 -21.46 8.52
C ALA A 106 6.24 -20.30 8.29
N ASP A 107 5.25 -20.17 9.16
CA ASP A 107 4.16 -19.21 9.00
C ASP A 107 4.46 -17.92 9.76
N MET A 108 4.40 -16.80 9.04
CA MET A 108 4.68 -15.45 9.52
C MET A 108 3.55 -14.49 9.06
N THR A 109 3.16 -13.57 9.92
CA THR A 109 2.15 -12.54 9.59
C THR A 109 2.59 -11.16 10.05
N MET A 110 1.70 -10.17 9.84
CA MET A 110 1.92 -8.78 10.24
C MET A 110 2.15 -8.64 11.76
N THR A 111 2.88 -7.59 12.14
CA THR A 111 3.15 -7.26 13.54
C THR A 111 1.96 -6.61 14.26
N GLY A 112 1.01 -6.06 13.52
CA GLY A 112 -0.10 -5.27 14.05
C GLY A 112 0.27 -3.83 14.42
N ARG A 113 1.57 -3.44 14.30
CA ARG A 113 1.99 -2.04 14.44
C ARG A 113 2.08 -1.37 13.07
N GLN A 114 1.85 -0.06 13.08
CA GLN A 114 1.93 0.73 11.85
C GLN A 114 3.34 1.28 11.63
N LEU A 115 3.81 1.17 10.38
CA LEU A 115 5.05 1.77 9.94
C LEU A 115 4.96 3.30 9.88
N PHE A 116 6.10 3.97 10.13
CA PHE A 116 6.24 5.40 9.86
C PHE A 116 5.92 5.70 8.37
N PRO A 117 5.21 6.79 8.03
CA PRO A 117 4.78 7.91 8.88
C PRO A 117 3.37 7.76 9.49
N LEU A 118 2.69 6.65 9.30
CA LEU A 118 1.35 6.41 9.85
C LEU A 118 1.41 6.03 11.34
N GLY A 119 2.41 5.26 11.72
CA GLY A 119 2.75 4.87 13.08
C GLY A 119 4.18 5.27 13.45
N ASP A 120 4.69 4.61 14.47
CA ASP A 120 5.99 4.89 15.08
C ASP A 120 7.07 3.83 14.75
N LEU A 121 6.69 2.71 14.10
CA LEU A 121 7.62 1.63 13.78
C LEU A 121 8.45 1.99 12.53
N MET A 122 9.77 2.04 12.69
CA MET A 122 10.67 2.28 11.56
C MET A 122 10.85 1.00 10.72
N PHE A 123 11.08 1.17 9.40
CA PHE A 123 11.25 0.03 8.48
C PHE A 123 12.42 -0.87 8.89
N GLU A 124 13.52 -0.29 9.33
CA GLU A 124 14.70 -1.01 9.79
C GLU A 124 14.43 -1.84 11.06
N GLU A 125 13.64 -1.30 11.98
CA GLU A 125 13.22 -2.01 13.20
C GLU A 125 12.33 -3.21 12.85
N LEU A 126 11.37 -2.99 11.94
CA LEU A 126 10.50 -4.06 11.43
C LEU A 126 11.30 -5.16 10.74
N LEU A 127 12.30 -4.78 9.93
CA LEU A 127 13.18 -5.71 9.24
C LEU A 127 13.92 -6.63 10.25
N GLU A 128 14.43 -6.07 11.34
CA GLU A 128 15.12 -6.87 12.38
C GLU A 128 14.15 -7.79 13.15
N VAL A 129 12.91 -7.35 13.40
CA VAL A 129 11.88 -8.21 14.01
C VAL A 129 11.61 -9.44 13.15
N TYR A 130 11.44 -9.25 11.83
CA TYR A 130 11.22 -10.38 10.93
C TYR A 130 12.47 -11.25 10.74
N LYS A 131 13.68 -10.66 10.71
CA LYS A 131 14.95 -11.44 10.67
C LYS A 131 15.12 -12.32 11.89
N GLU A 132 14.76 -11.83 13.08
CA GLU A 132 14.84 -12.63 14.31
C GLU A 132 13.98 -13.89 14.20
N GLN A 133 12.68 -13.71 13.85
CA GLN A 133 11.77 -14.84 13.68
C GLN A 133 12.24 -15.77 12.56
N ALA A 134 12.60 -15.24 11.39
CA ALA A 134 13.02 -16.02 10.23
C ALA A 134 14.26 -16.87 10.52
N ARG A 135 15.28 -16.34 11.21
CA ARG A 135 16.47 -17.12 11.62
C ARG A 135 16.11 -18.31 12.50
N ILE A 136 15.19 -18.11 13.44
CA ILE A 136 14.73 -19.18 14.34
C ILE A 136 13.98 -20.26 13.56
N LEU A 137 13.08 -19.85 12.67
CA LEU A 137 12.25 -20.76 11.87
C LEU A 137 13.10 -21.58 10.88
N ASP A 138 14.08 -20.97 10.24
CA ASP A 138 15.05 -21.66 9.37
C ASP A 138 15.87 -22.68 10.15
N ALA A 139 16.45 -22.26 11.28
CA ALA A 139 17.23 -23.14 12.17
C ALA A 139 16.39 -24.29 12.77
N ALA A 140 15.08 -24.09 12.95
CA ALA A 140 14.15 -25.14 13.40
C ALA A 140 13.85 -26.18 12.33
N GLY A 141 14.26 -25.96 11.07
CA GLY A 141 14.16 -26.93 9.96
C GLY A 141 12.86 -26.84 9.16
N ALA A 142 12.27 -25.67 9.03
CA ALA A 142 11.19 -25.42 8.06
C ALA A 142 11.65 -25.73 6.63
N ASP A 143 10.72 -26.04 5.72
CA ASP A 143 11.02 -26.35 4.32
C ASP A 143 10.77 -25.15 3.39
N VAL A 144 9.86 -24.26 3.77
CA VAL A 144 9.44 -23.08 3.02
C VAL A 144 8.93 -22.00 3.97
N PHE A 145 9.06 -20.74 3.62
CA PHE A 145 8.41 -19.65 4.34
C PHE A 145 7.06 -19.32 3.72
N VAL A 146 6.09 -18.99 4.55
CA VAL A 146 4.86 -18.32 4.14
C VAL A 146 4.68 -17.04 4.95
N VAL A 147 4.44 -15.94 4.24
CA VAL A 147 4.06 -14.65 4.81
C VAL A 147 2.60 -14.45 4.45
N GLU A 148 1.67 -14.69 5.39
CA GLU A 148 0.25 -14.74 5.07
C GLU A 148 -0.59 -13.68 5.80
N THR A 149 -1.80 -13.45 5.26
CA THR A 149 -2.82 -12.55 5.84
C THR A 149 -2.33 -11.10 5.92
N MET A 150 -1.50 -10.70 4.95
CA MET A 150 -0.89 -9.38 4.95
C MET A 150 -1.85 -8.33 4.36
N MET A 151 -1.91 -7.17 5.00
CA MET A 151 -2.74 -6.03 4.57
C MET A 151 -1.91 -4.85 4.07
N SER A 152 -0.60 -4.81 4.39
CA SER A 152 0.36 -3.78 3.99
C SER A 152 1.41 -4.36 3.05
N LEU A 153 1.51 -3.79 1.84
CA LEU A 153 2.55 -4.17 0.88
C LEU A 153 3.96 -3.86 1.39
N GLN A 154 4.12 -2.75 2.11
CA GLN A 154 5.41 -2.35 2.68
C GLN A 154 5.86 -3.33 3.77
N GLU A 155 4.94 -3.81 4.61
CA GLU A 155 5.23 -4.83 5.62
C GLU A 155 5.55 -6.19 4.98
N CYS A 156 4.84 -6.57 3.90
CA CYS A 156 5.20 -7.74 3.07
C CYS A 156 6.64 -7.65 2.55
N ARG A 157 7.03 -6.49 2.02
CA ARG A 157 8.39 -6.26 1.51
C ARG A 157 9.43 -6.42 2.62
N ALA A 158 9.17 -5.88 3.82
CA ALA A 158 10.07 -6.03 4.97
C ALA A 158 10.24 -7.51 5.34
N ALA A 159 9.16 -8.29 5.42
CA ALA A 159 9.21 -9.71 5.72
C ALA A 159 9.99 -10.50 4.65
N VAL A 160 9.72 -10.27 3.36
CA VAL A 160 10.43 -10.93 2.25
C VAL A 160 11.92 -10.59 2.25
N LEU A 161 12.28 -9.32 2.41
CA LEU A 161 13.69 -8.89 2.47
C LEU A 161 14.40 -9.48 3.70
N ALA A 162 13.72 -9.52 4.86
CA ALA A 162 14.25 -10.13 6.08
C ALA A 162 14.56 -11.61 5.89
N ILE A 163 13.64 -12.37 5.31
CA ILE A 163 13.85 -13.79 5.02
C ILE A 163 15.02 -13.98 4.07
N LYS A 164 15.08 -13.24 2.95
CA LYS A 164 16.17 -13.33 1.96
C LYS A 164 17.55 -12.98 2.50
N GLU A 165 17.64 -12.19 3.57
CA GLU A 165 18.91 -11.85 4.20
C GLU A 165 19.42 -12.94 5.18
N VAL A 166 18.57 -13.89 5.57
CA VAL A 166 18.92 -14.89 6.59
C VAL A 166 18.70 -16.33 6.14
N SER A 167 17.99 -16.58 5.03
CA SER A 167 17.64 -17.91 4.54
C SER A 167 17.59 -17.98 3.01
N ASP A 168 17.90 -19.14 2.46
CA ASP A 168 17.74 -19.47 1.03
C ASP A 168 16.46 -20.26 0.72
N LEU A 169 15.62 -20.53 1.72
CA LEU A 169 14.38 -21.28 1.56
C LEU A 169 13.40 -20.55 0.62
N PRO A 170 12.50 -21.29 -0.05
CA PRO A 170 11.43 -20.71 -0.85
C PRO A 170 10.51 -19.82 -0.01
N ILE A 171 9.91 -18.82 -0.66
CA ILE A 171 9.01 -17.84 -0.02
C ILE A 171 7.68 -17.79 -0.75
N MET A 172 6.59 -18.06 -0.05
CA MET A 172 5.22 -17.84 -0.48
C MET A 172 4.65 -16.61 0.23
N VAL A 173 3.83 -15.81 -0.46
CA VAL A 173 3.20 -14.61 0.13
C VAL A 173 1.72 -14.58 -0.22
N THR A 174 0.86 -14.29 0.77
CA THR A 174 -0.56 -14.03 0.54
C THR A 174 -1.01 -12.76 1.24
N LEU A 175 -1.86 -12.01 0.55
CA LEU A 175 -2.47 -10.80 1.07
C LEU A 175 -3.98 -11.01 1.26
N THR A 176 -4.52 -10.20 2.15
CA THR A 176 -5.95 -10.15 2.43
C THR A 176 -6.56 -8.89 1.82
N TYR A 177 -7.65 -9.07 1.09
CA TYR A 177 -8.34 -8.00 0.35
C TYR A 177 -9.74 -7.77 0.91
N ASN A 178 -10.16 -6.52 0.94
CA ASN A 178 -11.54 -6.13 1.25
C ASN A 178 -12.48 -6.42 0.07
N GLU A 179 -13.78 -6.21 0.26
CA GLU A 179 -14.81 -6.41 -0.78
C GLU A 179 -14.60 -5.57 -2.04
N ASP A 180 -13.88 -4.44 -1.94
CA ASP A 180 -13.53 -3.58 -3.07
C ASP A 180 -12.35 -4.10 -3.90
N GLY A 181 -11.78 -5.24 -3.52
CA GLY A 181 -10.65 -5.84 -4.20
C GLY A 181 -9.31 -5.16 -3.92
N ARG A 182 -9.21 -4.41 -2.81
CA ARG A 182 -7.97 -3.77 -2.36
C ARG A 182 -7.63 -4.17 -0.93
N THR A 183 -6.34 -4.11 -0.58
CA THR A 183 -5.93 -4.27 0.83
C THR A 183 -6.36 -3.06 1.66
N LEU A 184 -6.22 -3.13 2.99
CA LEU A 184 -6.51 -2.01 3.89
C LEU A 184 -5.73 -0.72 3.51
N PHE A 185 -4.53 -0.85 2.95
CA PHE A 185 -3.69 0.27 2.51
C PHE A 185 -3.91 0.68 1.05
N GLY A 186 -4.91 0.07 0.38
CA GLY A 186 -5.32 0.43 -0.98
C GLY A 186 -4.58 -0.30 -2.09
N THR A 187 -3.76 -1.30 -1.78
CA THR A 187 -3.00 -2.08 -2.78
C THR A 187 -3.93 -2.99 -3.58
N PRO A 188 -4.02 -2.86 -4.90
CA PRO A 188 -4.75 -3.79 -5.75
C PRO A 188 -3.93 -5.08 -6.03
N PRO A 189 -4.57 -6.19 -6.40
CA PRO A 189 -3.92 -7.49 -6.56
C PRO A 189 -2.80 -7.51 -7.60
N GLU A 190 -2.97 -6.82 -8.72
CA GLU A 190 -1.96 -6.69 -9.77
C GLU A 190 -0.70 -5.95 -9.30
N THR A 191 -0.85 -4.94 -8.44
CA THR A 191 0.29 -4.21 -7.86
C THR A 191 1.06 -5.09 -6.87
N ALA A 192 0.37 -5.83 -6.02
CA ALA A 192 1.01 -6.78 -5.11
C ALA A 192 1.85 -7.81 -5.88
N VAL A 193 1.30 -8.37 -6.98
CA VAL A 193 2.04 -9.29 -7.86
C VAL A 193 3.29 -8.63 -8.41
N VAL A 194 3.17 -7.45 -9.04
CA VAL A 194 4.28 -6.73 -9.67
C VAL A 194 5.42 -6.48 -8.67
N VAL A 195 5.10 -6.02 -7.46
CA VAL A 195 6.12 -5.68 -6.46
C VAL A 195 6.75 -6.93 -5.85
N LEU A 196 5.95 -7.93 -5.45
CA LEU A 196 6.46 -9.08 -4.72
C LEU A 196 7.21 -10.07 -5.63
N GLN A 197 6.73 -10.31 -6.86
CA GLN A 197 7.49 -11.16 -7.79
C GLN A 197 8.85 -10.56 -8.17
N SER A 198 8.95 -9.22 -8.25
CA SER A 198 10.23 -8.55 -8.52
C SER A 198 11.24 -8.73 -7.36
N LEU A 199 10.76 -8.95 -6.12
CA LEU A 199 11.60 -9.34 -4.99
C LEU A 199 12.02 -10.82 -5.02
N GLY A 200 11.51 -11.60 -5.99
CA GLY A 200 11.91 -12.99 -6.20
C GLY A 200 11.21 -13.98 -5.28
N VAL A 201 9.99 -13.73 -4.82
CA VAL A 201 9.16 -14.73 -4.13
C VAL A 201 8.79 -15.87 -5.10
N ASP A 202 8.43 -17.02 -4.55
CA ASP A 202 8.23 -18.24 -5.34
C ASP A 202 6.76 -18.49 -5.66
N ALA A 203 5.82 -17.96 -4.84
CA ALA A 203 4.39 -17.95 -5.09
C ALA A 203 3.72 -16.74 -4.42
N ILE A 204 2.61 -16.27 -5.00
CA ILE A 204 1.85 -15.11 -4.51
C ILE A 204 0.36 -15.43 -4.54
N GLY A 205 -0.42 -14.83 -3.66
CA GLY A 205 -1.87 -15.01 -3.76
C GLY A 205 -2.69 -14.28 -2.73
N VAL A 206 -3.85 -14.86 -2.48
CA VAL A 206 -4.89 -14.31 -1.61
C VAL A 206 -5.29 -15.33 -0.55
N ASN A 207 -5.55 -14.86 0.66
CA ASN A 207 -6.12 -15.70 1.72
C ASN A 207 -7.08 -14.93 2.61
N CYS A 208 -7.91 -15.65 3.36
CA CYS A 208 -8.84 -15.11 4.37
C CYS A 208 -9.89 -14.13 3.80
N SER A 209 -10.47 -13.25 4.63
CA SER A 209 -11.51 -12.26 4.32
C SER A 209 -12.83 -12.81 3.83
N THR A 210 -12.83 -13.47 2.67
CA THR A 210 -14.04 -13.83 1.92
C THR A 210 -14.08 -15.32 1.57
N GLY A 211 -15.18 -15.76 0.99
CA GLY A 211 -15.34 -17.10 0.43
C GLY A 211 -14.69 -17.25 -0.95
N PRO A 212 -14.73 -18.49 -1.52
CA PRO A 212 -14.05 -18.76 -2.77
C PRO A 212 -14.60 -17.97 -3.97
N ALA A 213 -15.88 -17.66 -4.01
CA ALA A 213 -16.53 -17.00 -5.14
C ALA A 213 -16.03 -15.56 -5.32
N GLU A 214 -15.90 -14.84 -4.24
CA GLU A 214 -15.44 -13.44 -4.20
C GLU A 214 -13.97 -13.29 -4.58
N MET A 215 -13.15 -14.33 -4.36
CA MET A 215 -11.73 -14.32 -4.70
C MET A 215 -11.44 -14.56 -6.19
N ILE A 216 -12.40 -15.05 -6.98
CA ILE A 216 -12.18 -15.37 -8.41
C ILE A 216 -11.63 -14.17 -9.16
N ALA A 217 -12.28 -12.99 -9.05
CA ALA A 217 -11.87 -11.79 -9.75
C ALA A 217 -10.48 -11.29 -9.31
N LEU A 218 -10.09 -11.52 -8.05
CA LEU A 218 -8.77 -11.18 -7.54
C LEU A 218 -7.69 -12.04 -8.18
N VAL A 219 -7.93 -13.36 -8.24
CA VAL A 219 -7.00 -14.33 -8.84
C VAL A 219 -6.87 -14.09 -10.35
N GLU A 220 -7.96 -13.79 -11.08
CA GLU A 220 -7.91 -13.42 -12.49
C GLU A 220 -7.02 -12.21 -12.75
N LYS A 221 -7.19 -11.13 -11.98
CA LYS A 221 -6.34 -9.95 -12.09
C LYS A 221 -4.87 -10.24 -11.77
N MET A 222 -4.59 -11.09 -10.77
CA MET A 222 -3.22 -11.51 -10.46
C MET A 222 -2.61 -12.31 -11.60
N ALA A 223 -3.39 -13.20 -12.24
CA ALA A 223 -2.94 -14.07 -13.33
C ALA A 223 -2.47 -13.27 -14.56
N GLU A 224 -3.03 -12.08 -14.81
CA GLU A 224 -2.61 -11.21 -15.90
C GLU A 224 -1.17 -10.67 -15.78
N TYR A 225 -0.61 -10.69 -14.55
CA TYR A 225 0.72 -10.12 -14.25
C TYR A 225 1.70 -11.14 -13.70
N SER A 226 1.23 -12.31 -13.24
CA SER A 226 2.06 -13.24 -12.48
C SER A 226 2.95 -14.12 -13.35
N THR A 227 4.24 -14.15 -13.01
CA THR A 227 5.23 -15.11 -13.53
C THR A 227 5.50 -16.24 -12.54
N VAL A 228 4.84 -16.25 -11.39
CA VAL A 228 4.91 -17.28 -10.36
C VAL A 228 3.54 -17.91 -10.12
N PRO A 229 3.47 -19.15 -9.60
CA PRO A 229 2.21 -19.80 -9.26
C PRO A 229 1.36 -18.98 -8.30
N LEU A 230 0.03 -19.00 -8.47
CA LEU A 230 -0.91 -18.28 -7.64
C LEU A 230 -1.51 -19.14 -6.54
N ILE A 231 -1.65 -18.54 -5.35
CA ILE A 231 -2.21 -19.14 -4.15
C ILE A 231 -3.63 -18.62 -3.92
N ALA A 232 -4.57 -19.53 -3.60
CA ALA A 232 -5.90 -19.15 -3.11
C ALA A 232 -6.27 -20.01 -1.89
N LYS A 233 -6.48 -19.35 -0.75
CA LYS A 233 -6.79 -19.98 0.54
C LYS A 233 -7.99 -19.27 1.21
N PRO A 234 -9.22 -19.40 0.66
CA PRO A 234 -10.42 -18.72 1.15
C PRO A 234 -10.97 -19.32 2.44
N ASN A 235 -11.85 -18.58 3.09
CA ASN A 235 -12.68 -19.09 4.20
C ASN A 235 -13.77 -20.03 3.68
N ALA A 236 -14.35 -20.85 4.58
CA ALA A 236 -15.52 -21.67 4.27
C ALA A 236 -16.82 -20.83 4.23
N GLY A 237 -16.80 -19.75 3.43
CA GLY A 237 -17.83 -18.70 3.40
C GLY A 237 -17.56 -17.59 4.41
N LEU A 238 -18.54 -16.68 4.57
CA LEU A 238 -18.47 -15.65 5.59
C LEU A 238 -18.85 -16.22 6.97
N PRO A 239 -18.28 -15.68 8.06
CA PRO A 239 -18.67 -16.09 9.41
C PRO A 239 -20.08 -15.64 9.71
N GLU A 240 -20.88 -16.54 10.26
CA GLU A 240 -22.22 -16.28 10.79
C GLU A 240 -22.26 -16.63 12.27
N LEU A 241 -23.15 -16.00 13.01
CA LEU A 241 -23.30 -16.28 14.43
C LEU A 241 -24.52 -17.19 14.64
N GLU A 242 -24.34 -18.37 15.26
CA GLU A 242 -25.42 -19.26 15.67
C GLU A 242 -25.22 -19.67 17.13
N ASP A 243 -26.24 -19.43 17.96
CA ASP A 243 -26.22 -19.74 19.40
C ASP A 243 -24.99 -19.19 20.13
N GLY A 244 -24.53 -17.98 19.74
CA GLY A 244 -23.38 -17.34 20.33
C GLY A 244 -22.02 -17.91 19.92
N LYS A 245 -21.97 -18.71 18.85
CA LYS A 245 -20.73 -19.27 18.30
C LYS A 245 -20.55 -18.86 16.84
N THR A 246 -19.34 -18.52 16.48
CA THR A 246 -19.01 -18.28 15.08
C THR A 246 -19.06 -19.59 14.31
N VAL A 247 -19.89 -19.67 13.28
CA VAL A 247 -20.04 -20.81 12.39
C VAL A 247 -19.79 -20.43 10.93
N TYR A 248 -19.30 -21.37 10.16
CA TYR A 248 -19.13 -21.24 8.72
C TYR A 248 -20.06 -22.23 8.04
N LYS A 249 -20.95 -21.77 7.16
CA LYS A 249 -22.05 -22.58 6.61
C LYS A 249 -21.69 -23.30 5.32
N MET A 250 -20.57 -22.98 4.71
CA MET A 250 -20.15 -23.64 3.48
C MET A 250 -19.70 -25.08 3.80
N THR A 251 -20.44 -26.04 3.26
CA THR A 251 -20.11 -27.46 3.45
C THR A 251 -18.86 -27.85 2.63
N PRO A 252 -18.18 -28.97 2.94
CA PRO A 252 -17.05 -29.47 2.15
C PRO A 252 -17.32 -29.58 0.64
N ASP A 253 -18.49 -30.05 0.23
CA ASP A 253 -18.84 -30.19 -1.19
C ASP A 253 -19.08 -28.83 -1.85
N MET A 254 -19.76 -27.90 -1.18
CA MET A 254 -19.94 -26.52 -1.68
C MET A 254 -18.61 -25.81 -1.84
N PHE A 255 -17.73 -25.97 -0.84
CA PHE A 255 -16.38 -25.39 -0.86
C PHE A 255 -15.57 -25.94 -2.04
N ALA A 256 -15.52 -27.26 -2.19
CA ALA A 256 -14.79 -27.94 -3.25
C ALA A 256 -15.28 -27.54 -4.66
N ASP A 257 -16.59 -27.40 -4.85
CA ASP A 257 -17.16 -26.97 -6.14
C ASP A 257 -16.78 -25.52 -6.47
N ALA A 258 -16.85 -24.61 -5.49
CA ALA A 258 -16.44 -23.22 -5.67
C ALA A 258 -14.92 -23.07 -5.92
N MET A 259 -14.08 -23.91 -5.27
CA MET A 259 -12.62 -23.91 -5.47
C MET A 259 -12.20 -24.29 -6.89
N ARG A 260 -13.02 -25.04 -7.64
CA ARG A 260 -12.78 -25.26 -9.08
C ARG A 260 -12.79 -23.97 -9.88
N GLY A 261 -13.59 -22.99 -9.47
CA GLY A 261 -13.61 -21.65 -10.06
C GLY A 261 -12.27 -20.94 -9.90
N LEU A 262 -11.68 -20.99 -8.70
CA LEU A 262 -10.37 -20.40 -8.41
C LEU A 262 -9.21 -21.06 -9.19
N VAL A 263 -9.25 -22.39 -9.35
CA VAL A 263 -8.26 -23.10 -10.17
C VAL A 263 -8.40 -22.69 -11.65
N LYS A 264 -9.63 -22.53 -12.16
CA LYS A 264 -9.86 -22.03 -13.52
C LYS A 264 -9.41 -20.59 -13.71
N ALA A 265 -9.54 -19.76 -12.68
CA ALA A 265 -9.11 -18.36 -12.67
C ALA A 265 -7.57 -18.22 -12.67
N GLY A 266 -6.82 -19.30 -12.32
CA GLY A 266 -5.35 -19.28 -12.38
C GLY A 266 -4.64 -19.79 -11.13
N ALA A 267 -5.34 -20.07 -10.03
CA ALA A 267 -4.71 -20.61 -8.83
C ALA A 267 -4.25 -22.07 -9.06
N SER A 268 -3.00 -22.35 -8.69
CA SER A 268 -2.44 -23.70 -8.71
C SER A 268 -1.98 -24.21 -7.34
N ILE A 269 -1.95 -23.32 -6.35
CA ILE A 269 -1.69 -23.64 -4.95
C ILE A 269 -2.97 -23.29 -4.19
N VAL A 270 -3.66 -24.27 -3.63
CA VAL A 270 -5.00 -24.09 -3.08
C VAL A 270 -5.15 -24.75 -1.72
N GLY A 271 -5.91 -24.12 -0.83
CA GLY A 271 -6.18 -24.62 0.51
C GLY A 271 -7.39 -23.95 1.11
N GLY A 272 -7.52 -24.02 2.43
CA GLY A 272 -8.59 -23.35 3.15
C GLY A 272 -8.08 -22.46 4.27
N CYS A 273 -8.83 -21.41 4.60
CA CYS A 273 -8.62 -20.56 5.75
C CYS A 273 -9.76 -20.77 6.76
N CYS A 274 -10.17 -19.77 7.48
CA CYS A 274 -11.14 -19.88 8.58
C CYS A 274 -12.37 -20.74 8.25
N GLY A 275 -12.80 -21.57 9.19
CA GLY A 275 -13.95 -22.46 9.06
C GLY A 275 -13.71 -23.77 8.28
N THR A 276 -12.56 -23.93 7.60
CA THR A 276 -12.28 -25.17 6.89
C THR A 276 -11.74 -26.26 7.84
N THR A 277 -12.07 -27.49 7.54
CA THR A 277 -11.74 -28.72 8.31
C THR A 277 -11.00 -29.71 7.42
N PRO A 278 -10.46 -30.81 7.95
CA PRO A 278 -9.87 -31.88 7.14
C PRO A 278 -10.81 -32.44 6.07
N GLU A 279 -12.12 -32.46 6.30
CA GLU A 279 -13.13 -32.88 5.32
C GLU A 279 -13.23 -31.91 4.13
N HIS A 280 -13.10 -30.59 4.38
CA HIS A 280 -13.04 -29.60 3.31
C HIS A 280 -11.80 -29.82 2.43
N ILE A 281 -10.65 -30.10 3.02
CA ILE A 281 -9.42 -30.36 2.28
C ILE A 281 -9.49 -31.65 1.49
N ARG A 282 -10.14 -32.68 2.01
CA ARG A 282 -10.39 -33.93 1.28
C ARG A 282 -11.25 -33.65 0.04
N ALA A 283 -12.38 -32.99 0.22
CA ALA A 283 -13.30 -32.68 -0.88
C ALA A 283 -12.60 -31.77 -1.94
N LEU A 284 -11.83 -30.77 -1.50
CA LEU A 284 -11.00 -29.94 -2.37
C LEU A 284 -10.02 -30.81 -3.18
N THR A 285 -9.23 -31.66 -2.52
CA THR A 285 -8.24 -32.53 -3.17
C THR A 285 -8.86 -33.39 -4.25
N GLU A 286 -10.01 -34.03 -3.95
CA GLU A 286 -10.74 -34.84 -4.91
C GLU A 286 -11.25 -34.01 -6.10
N ALA A 287 -11.70 -32.78 -5.85
CA ALA A 287 -12.29 -31.94 -6.89
C ALA A 287 -11.25 -31.35 -7.87
N VAL A 288 -10.01 -31.09 -7.43
CA VAL A 288 -9.02 -30.38 -8.27
C VAL A 288 -7.88 -31.25 -8.79
N LYS A 289 -7.65 -32.46 -8.24
CA LYS A 289 -6.51 -33.35 -8.61
C LYS A 289 -6.37 -33.67 -10.09
N SER A 290 -7.45 -33.61 -10.85
CA SER A 290 -7.48 -33.91 -12.29
C SER A 290 -7.56 -32.64 -13.16
N MET A 291 -7.57 -31.48 -12.56
CA MET A 291 -7.62 -30.22 -13.31
C MET A 291 -6.23 -29.86 -13.88
N PRO A 292 -6.19 -29.16 -15.02
CA PRO A 292 -4.92 -28.70 -15.56
C PRO A 292 -4.29 -27.64 -14.66
N VAL A 293 -2.97 -27.67 -14.52
CA VAL A 293 -2.19 -26.65 -13.82
C VAL A 293 -2.15 -25.38 -14.67
N HIS A 294 -2.48 -24.27 -14.09
CA HIS A 294 -2.30 -22.97 -14.73
C HIS A 294 -0.81 -22.66 -14.90
N LYS A 295 -0.43 -22.22 -16.10
CA LYS A 295 0.95 -21.81 -16.37
C LYS A 295 1.07 -20.31 -16.19
N PRO A 296 1.89 -19.82 -15.24
CA PRO A 296 2.21 -18.41 -15.14
C PRO A 296 2.81 -17.84 -16.41
N LEU A 297 2.84 -16.52 -16.57
CA LEU A 297 3.51 -15.85 -17.68
C LEU A 297 4.99 -16.28 -17.75
N GLU A 298 5.55 -16.35 -18.97
CA GLU A 298 6.98 -16.67 -19.17
C GLU A 298 7.86 -15.48 -18.77
N HIS A 299 7.40 -14.27 -19.06
CA HIS A 299 8.09 -13.03 -18.79
C HIS A 299 7.16 -12.06 -18.06
N HIS A 300 7.69 -11.32 -17.09
CA HIS A 300 6.90 -10.29 -16.46
C HIS A 300 6.77 -9.05 -17.36
N ARG A 301 5.73 -8.26 -17.13
CA ARG A 301 5.51 -7.02 -17.84
C ARG A 301 6.47 -5.94 -17.35
N ARG A 302 6.78 -4.97 -18.19
CA ARG A 302 7.55 -3.77 -17.81
C ARG A 302 6.67 -2.81 -17.02
N VAL A 303 6.61 -2.98 -15.70
CA VAL A 303 5.70 -2.23 -14.85
C VAL A 303 6.46 -1.60 -13.68
N LEU A 304 6.35 -0.29 -13.54
CA LEU A 304 6.65 0.43 -12.31
C LEU A 304 5.40 0.48 -11.42
N ALA A 305 5.59 0.46 -10.12
CA ALA A 305 4.48 0.49 -9.19
C ALA A 305 4.73 1.46 -8.02
N SER A 306 3.70 2.19 -7.63
CA SER A 306 3.57 2.70 -6.26
C SER A 306 2.95 1.61 -5.37
N GLU A 307 2.53 1.94 -4.17
CA GLU A 307 1.75 1.01 -3.34
C GLU A 307 0.35 0.74 -3.92
N ARG A 308 -0.21 1.68 -4.69
CA ARG A 308 -1.62 1.70 -5.08
C ARG A 308 -1.88 1.71 -6.58
N LYS A 309 -0.85 1.92 -7.41
CA LYS A 309 -1.01 2.12 -8.86
C LYS A 309 0.17 1.56 -9.65
N ASN A 310 -0.14 0.94 -10.77
CA ASN A 310 0.82 0.46 -11.75
C ASN A 310 0.97 1.44 -12.93
N VAL A 311 2.18 1.52 -13.47
CA VAL A 311 2.48 2.19 -14.73
C VAL A 311 3.23 1.21 -15.62
N GLU A 312 2.56 0.71 -16.63
CA GLU A 312 3.16 -0.16 -17.64
C GLU A 312 3.91 0.67 -18.69
N ILE A 313 5.08 0.18 -19.08
CA ILE A 313 5.97 0.77 -20.09
C ILE A 313 5.98 -0.16 -21.30
N ASP A 314 5.11 0.12 -22.26
CA ASP A 314 5.02 -0.63 -23.51
C ASP A 314 5.80 0.08 -24.63
N LEU A 315 6.45 -0.70 -25.49
CA LEU A 315 7.20 -0.20 -26.65
C LEU A 315 6.30 0.48 -27.70
N ASP A 316 5.08 -0.01 -27.82
CA ASP A 316 4.07 0.51 -28.74
C ASP A 316 2.88 1.16 -28.01
N GLY A 317 2.98 1.30 -26.69
CA GLY A 317 2.00 2.01 -25.87
C GLY A 317 2.17 3.52 -25.87
N ASN A 318 1.32 4.20 -25.09
CA ASN A 318 1.31 5.66 -24.99
C ASN A 318 2.60 6.19 -24.35
N PHE A 319 3.07 7.32 -24.85
CA PHE A 319 4.26 8.00 -24.34
C PHE A 319 4.09 8.41 -22.87
N THR A 320 5.12 8.17 -22.07
CA THR A 320 5.08 8.38 -20.63
C THR A 320 6.01 9.52 -20.21
N VAL A 321 5.45 10.53 -19.52
CA VAL A 321 6.23 11.63 -18.95
C VAL A 321 6.62 11.30 -17.52
N VAL A 322 7.93 11.41 -17.23
CA VAL A 322 8.55 11.38 -15.92
C VAL A 322 8.76 12.81 -15.46
N GLY A 323 8.07 13.21 -14.39
CA GLY A 323 8.06 14.61 -13.93
C GLY A 323 9.37 15.00 -13.24
N GLU A 324 10.06 16.05 -13.74
CA GLU A 324 11.41 16.47 -13.31
C GLU A 324 11.45 17.58 -12.23
N ARG A 325 10.29 18.01 -11.70
CA ARG A 325 10.25 19.24 -10.89
C ARG A 325 10.76 19.09 -9.47
N ILE A 326 10.74 17.88 -8.89
CA ILE A 326 11.22 17.60 -7.53
C ILE A 326 12.74 17.38 -7.59
N ASN A 327 13.45 18.47 -7.89
CA ASN A 327 14.90 18.55 -7.99
C ASN A 327 15.33 19.98 -7.56
N PRO A 328 16.20 20.12 -6.54
CA PRO A 328 16.60 21.42 -6.00
C PRO A 328 17.50 22.22 -6.92
N THR A 329 18.07 21.62 -7.98
CA THR A 329 19.00 22.28 -8.90
C THR A 329 18.38 23.54 -9.51
N GLY A 330 18.99 24.72 -9.26
CA GLY A 330 18.53 26.01 -9.77
C GLY A 330 17.27 26.58 -9.08
N LYS A 331 16.67 25.89 -8.11
CA LYS A 331 15.40 26.28 -7.46
C LYS A 331 15.61 26.80 -6.04
N LYS A 332 15.99 28.08 -5.89
CA LYS A 332 16.33 28.71 -4.60
C LYS A 332 15.26 28.55 -3.51
N LYS A 333 13.96 28.63 -3.87
CA LYS A 333 12.85 28.49 -2.90
C LYS A 333 12.80 27.06 -2.35
N LEU A 334 12.91 26.05 -3.22
CA LEU A 334 12.94 24.65 -2.82
C LEU A 334 14.15 24.36 -1.94
N GLN A 335 15.35 24.82 -2.35
CA GLN A 335 16.58 24.67 -1.55
C GLN A 335 16.45 25.27 -0.15
N ALA A 336 15.79 26.43 0.00
CA ALA A 336 15.58 27.06 1.30
C ALA A 336 14.68 26.20 2.20
N GLN A 337 13.54 25.71 1.68
CA GLN A 337 12.63 24.85 2.43
C GLN A 337 13.29 23.53 2.84
N LEU A 338 14.04 22.88 1.94
CA LEU A 338 14.72 21.62 2.25
C LEU A 338 15.76 21.80 3.38
N ARG A 339 16.50 22.94 3.43
CA ARG A 339 17.41 23.24 4.54
C ARG A 339 16.69 23.44 5.87
N GLU A 340 15.44 23.87 5.85
CA GLU A 340 14.58 24.01 7.03
C GLU A 340 13.82 22.72 7.38
N GLY A 341 14.01 21.64 6.60
CA GLY A 341 13.28 20.38 6.77
C GLY A 341 11.80 20.46 6.36
N LYS A 342 11.38 21.48 5.58
CA LYS A 342 10.01 21.69 5.12
C LYS A 342 9.78 21.04 3.76
N LEU A 343 8.67 20.32 3.60
CA LEU A 343 8.33 19.56 2.38
C LEU A 343 7.08 20.06 1.64
N ASP A 344 6.49 21.19 2.07
CA ASP A 344 5.26 21.72 1.47
C ASP A 344 5.38 21.95 -0.04
N LEU A 345 6.52 22.50 -0.48
CA LEU A 345 6.75 22.76 -1.90
C LEU A 345 6.99 21.46 -2.67
N VAL A 346 7.59 20.44 -2.05
CA VAL A 346 7.73 19.09 -2.63
C VAL A 346 6.36 18.50 -2.85
N ARG A 347 5.48 18.52 -1.85
CA ARG A 347 4.09 18.06 -1.92
C ARG A 347 3.33 18.76 -3.05
N GLN A 348 3.40 20.10 -3.07
CA GLN A 348 2.74 20.88 -4.12
C GLN A 348 3.24 20.48 -5.50
N MET A 349 4.56 20.34 -5.69
CA MET A 349 5.16 19.94 -6.97
C MET A 349 4.74 18.53 -7.38
N ALA A 350 4.63 17.58 -6.43
CA ALA A 350 4.15 16.22 -6.72
C ALA A 350 2.73 16.26 -7.27
N MET A 351 1.82 16.93 -6.57
CA MET A 351 0.41 17.05 -6.98
C MET A 351 0.25 17.77 -8.33
N GLU A 352 0.97 18.89 -8.53
CA GLU A 352 0.93 19.63 -9.78
C GLU A 352 1.41 18.78 -10.97
N GLN A 353 2.46 17.99 -10.78
CA GLN A 353 2.99 17.13 -11.83
C GLN A 353 2.03 15.98 -12.19
N GLU A 354 1.44 15.32 -11.19
CA GLU A 354 0.42 14.29 -11.43
C GLU A 354 -0.81 14.87 -12.15
N THR A 355 -1.34 16.01 -11.68
CA THR A 355 -2.47 16.71 -12.30
C THR A 355 -2.19 17.10 -13.76
N ASN A 356 -0.95 17.50 -14.06
CA ASN A 356 -0.54 17.88 -15.42
C ASN A 356 -0.19 16.68 -16.33
N GLY A 357 -0.31 15.44 -15.81
CA GLY A 357 -0.19 14.22 -16.61
C GLY A 357 1.16 13.52 -16.53
N ALA A 358 2.01 13.83 -15.54
CA ALA A 358 3.13 12.95 -15.21
C ALA A 358 2.58 11.62 -14.69
N ARG A 359 3.13 10.52 -15.19
CA ARG A 359 2.75 9.18 -14.73
C ARG A 359 3.77 8.59 -13.75
N ILE A 360 4.97 9.13 -13.72
CA ILE A 360 6.10 8.77 -12.85
C ILE A 360 6.70 10.07 -12.34
N LEU A 361 7.22 10.13 -11.11
CA LEU A 361 7.90 11.30 -10.57
C LEU A 361 9.36 11.00 -10.30
N ASP A 362 10.25 11.82 -10.88
CA ASP A 362 11.68 11.79 -10.62
C ASP A 362 11.98 12.61 -9.35
N ILE A 363 12.68 11.97 -8.40
CA ILE A 363 13.01 12.54 -7.10
C ILE A 363 14.51 12.67 -6.97
N ASN A 364 14.99 13.90 -6.93
CA ASN A 364 16.40 14.22 -6.72
C ASN A 364 16.57 15.19 -5.54
N MET A 365 17.46 14.87 -4.60
CA MET A 365 17.74 15.68 -3.40
C MET A 365 19.19 16.18 -3.35
N GLY A 366 19.96 16.04 -4.46
CA GLY A 366 21.36 16.44 -4.55
C GLY A 366 21.56 17.95 -4.42
N MET A 367 21.92 18.41 -3.22
CA MET A 367 22.29 19.80 -2.94
C MET A 367 23.21 19.93 -1.73
N ASN A 368 23.97 21.00 -1.69
CA ASN A 368 24.83 21.29 -0.54
C ASN A 368 24.02 21.79 0.67
N GLY A 369 24.46 21.40 1.86
CA GLY A 369 23.96 21.88 3.15
C GLY A 369 22.76 21.12 3.69
N ILE A 370 22.52 19.91 3.22
CA ILE A 370 21.60 18.91 3.79
C ILE A 370 22.26 17.52 3.80
N ASP A 371 21.75 16.62 4.62
CA ASP A 371 22.00 15.19 4.49
C ASP A 371 21.06 14.66 3.41
N GLU A 372 21.63 14.31 2.24
CA GLU A 372 20.84 13.87 1.07
C GLU A 372 20.08 12.58 1.37
N LYS A 373 20.68 11.65 2.14
CA LYS A 373 20.08 10.36 2.47
C LYS A 373 18.82 10.53 3.33
N GLU A 374 18.92 11.28 4.43
CA GLU A 374 17.79 11.54 5.33
C GLU A 374 16.71 12.40 4.63
N MET A 375 17.12 13.33 3.78
CA MET A 375 16.17 14.13 3.00
C MET A 375 15.45 13.29 1.97
N MET A 376 16.12 12.37 1.27
CA MET A 376 15.52 11.45 0.30
C MET A 376 14.45 10.58 0.98
N LYS A 377 14.75 10.01 2.16
CA LYS A 377 13.78 9.24 2.96
C LYS A 377 12.54 10.06 3.28
N SER A 378 12.74 11.27 3.81
CA SER A 378 11.65 12.17 4.17
C SER A 378 10.76 12.51 2.97
N VAL A 379 11.38 12.79 1.82
CA VAL A 379 10.66 13.11 0.58
C VAL A 379 9.90 11.91 0.02
N ILE A 380 10.47 10.71 0.08
CA ILE A 380 9.78 9.48 -0.35
C ILE A 380 8.52 9.25 0.50
N TYR A 381 8.61 9.36 1.81
CA TYR A 381 7.43 9.23 2.70
C TYR A 381 6.37 10.29 2.36
N GLU A 382 6.79 11.55 2.16
CA GLU A 382 5.89 12.65 1.84
C GLU A 382 5.20 12.47 0.50
N VAL A 383 5.95 12.15 -0.56
CA VAL A 383 5.41 11.99 -1.92
C VAL A 383 4.52 10.75 -2.03
N SER A 384 4.95 9.60 -1.46
CA SER A 384 4.18 8.35 -1.49
C SER A 384 2.85 8.44 -0.73
N SER A 385 2.76 9.32 0.29
CA SER A 385 1.49 9.58 0.99
C SER A 385 0.60 10.60 0.25
N THR A 386 1.18 11.41 -0.64
CA THR A 386 0.49 12.52 -1.31
C THR A 386 -0.10 12.13 -2.67
N VAL A 387 0.63 11.37 -3.48
CA VAL A 387 0.25 10.97 -4.85
C VAL A 387 0.43 9.48 -5.09
N ASP A 388 -0.21 8.95 -6.13
CA ASP A 388 -0.13 7.53 -6.50
C ASP A 388 0.87 7.24 -7.63
N CYS A 389 1.62 8.24 -8.09
CA CYS A 389 2.64 8.03 -9.12
C CYS A 389 3.79 7.17 -8.61
N PRO A 390 4.24 6.13 -9.35
CA PRO A 390 5.52 5.48 -9.09
C PRO A 390 6.68 6.46 -9.11
N LEU A 391 7.76 6.14 -8.36
CA LEU A 391 8.91 6.99 -8.21
C LEU A 391 10.12 6.53 -9.04
N CYS A 392 10.80 7.51 -9.62
CA CYS A 392 12.12 7.40 -10.20
C CYS A 392 13.11 8.01 -9.18
N ILE A 393 14.02 7.19 -8.66
CA ILE A 393 14.97 7.58 -7.61
C ILE A 393 16.24 8.05 -8.28
N ASP A 394 16.52 9.35 -8.19
CA ASP A 394 17.67 9.99 -8.83
C ASP A 394 18.70 10.45 -7.79
N SER A 395 19.83 9.81 -7.74
CA SER A 395 20.99 10.21 -6.95
C SER A 395 22.31 9.72 -7.56
N SER A 396 23.37 10.48 -7.30
CA SER A 396 24.74 10.06 -7.65
C SER A 396 25.32 9.08 -6.62
N TYR A 397 24.76 8.97 -5.43
CA TYR A 397 25.27 8.17 -4.31
C TYR A 397 24.52 6.86 -4.16
N VAL A 398 25.27 5.76 -4.12
CA VAL A 398 24.72 4.40 -4.01
C VAL A 398 23.93 4.23 -2.70
N GLU A 399 24.46 4.75 -1.59
CA GLU A 399 23.85 4.66 -0.27
C GLU A 399 22.53 5.43 -0.17
N VAL A 400 22.36 6.52 -0.91
CA VAL A 400 21.09 7.26 -0.98
C VAL A 400 20.02 6.44 -1.70
N ILE A 401 20.40 5.83 -2.84
CA ILE A 401 19.49 4.98 -3.61
C ILE A 401 19.12 3.73 -2.81
N GLU A 402 20.09 3.09 -2.12
CA GLU A 402 19.80 1.90 -1.30
C GLU A 402 18.78 2.20 -0.20
N GLU A 403 18.97 3.28 0.57
CA GLU A 403 18.02 3.67 1.62
C GLU A 403 16.63 4.00 1.05
N ALA A 404 16.59 4.67 -0.11
CA ALA A 404 15.35 4.95 -0.82
C ALA A 404 14.60 3.66 -1.21
N LEU A 405 15.31 2.69 -1.79
CA LEU A 405 14.74 1.41 -2.21
C LEU A 405 14.25 0.56 -1.03
N LYS A 406 14.89 0.66 0.14
CA LYS A 406 14.43 -0.04 1.35
C LYS A 406 13.02 0.38 1.73
N ILE A 407 12.80 1.70 1.85
CA ILE A 407 11.56 2.24 2.42
C ILE A 407 10.45 2.47 1.38
N TYR A 408 10.77 2.51 0.08
CA TYR A 408 9.76 2.73 -0.96
C TYR A 408 8.83 1.52 -1.09
N PRO A 409 7.51 1.66 -0.91
CA PRO A 409 6.59 0.51 -0.86
C PRO A 409 6.32 -0.14 -2.21
N GLY A 410 6.68 0.53 -3.31
CA GLY A 410 6.42 0.09 -4.68
C GLY A 410 7.61 -0.57 -5.38
N ARG A 411 7.54 -0.59 -6.71
CA ARG A 411 8.64 -0.98 -7.61
C ARG A 411 9.19 0.27 -8.28
N ALA A 412 10.36 0.73 -7.85
CA ALA A 412 10.99 1.97 -8.29
C ALA A 412 11.72 1.83 -9.64
N LEU A 413 11.96 2.99 -10.28
CA LEU A 413 12.93 3.16 -11.36
C LEU A 413 14.19 3.83 -10.79
N ILE A 414 15.35 3.24 -10.99
CA ILE A 414 16.64 3.84 -10.56
C ILE A 414 17.17 4.75 -11.67
N ASN A 415 17.47 5.99 -11.36
CA ASN A 415 18.12 6.96 -12.24
C ASN A 415 19.53 7.27 -11.71
N SER A 416 20.58 6.69 -12.24
CA SER A 416 20.74 5.73 -13.31
C SER A 416 21.92 4.81 -13.06
N ILE A 417 22.02 3.71 -13.79
CA ILE A 417 23.17 2.80 -13.75
C ILE A 417 23.96 2.94 -15.05
N SER A 418 25.24 3.33 -14.95
CA SER A 418 26.20 3.47 -16.03
C SER A 418 27.29 2.40 -15.94
N LEU A 419 28.19 2.36 -16.95
CA LEU A 419 29.37 1.47 -16.95
C LEU A 419 30.50 1.98 -16.04
N GLU A 420 30.21 2.95 -15.14
CA GLU A 420 31.13 3.34 -14.09
C GLU A 420 31.30 2.21 -13.09
N THR A 421 32.54 1.91 -12.71
CA THR A 421 32.92 0.75 -11.89
C THR A 421 32.07 0.68 -10.61
N GLU A 422 31.93 1.77 -9.88
CA GLU A 422 31.16 1.80 -8.63
C GLU A 422 29.69 1.44 -8.84
N LYS A 423 29.04 1.97 -9.88
CA LYS A 423 27.65 1.70 -10.18
C LYS A 423 27.42 0.27 -10.63
N MET A 424 28.32 -0.27 -11.46
CA MET A 424 28.23 -1.66 -11.90
C MET A 424 28.41 -2.67 -10.78
N GLU A 425 29.34 -2.40 -9.85
CA GLU A 425 29.68 -3.35 -8.79
C GLU A 425 28.76 -3.26 -7.57
N LYS A 426 28.22 -2.09 -7.27
CA LYS A 426 27.39 -1.87 -6.06
C LYS A 426 25.92 -1.65 -6.40
N LEU A 427 25.58 -0.73 -7.33
CA LEU A 427 24.19 -0.34 -7.56
C LEU A 427 23.40 -1.36 -8.39
N LEU A 428 24.01 -2.00 -9.37
CA LEU A 428 23.32 -3.02 -10.17
C LEU A 428 22.90 -4.24 -9.34
N PRO A 429 23.73 -4.79 -8.41
CA PRO A 429 23.27 -5.81 -7.48
C PRO A 429 22.14 -5.36 -6.52
N LEU A 430 22.14 -4.08 -6.12
CA LEU A 430 21.05 -3.53 -5.31
C LEU A 430 19.74 -3.46 -6.11
N ALA A 431 19.78 -3.07 -7.39
CA ALA A 431 18.61 -3.12 -8.26
C ALA A 431 17.98 -4.54 -8.30
N ALA A 432 18.83 -5.56 -8.46
CA ALA A 432 18.39 -6.96 -8.42
C ALA A 432 17.85 -7.37 -7.03
N LYS A 433 18.50 -6.95 -5.94
CA LYS A 433 18.07 -7.26 -4.55
C LYS A 433 16.68 -6.72 -4.24
N TYR A 434 16.42 -5.46 -4.60
CA TYR A 434 15.16 -4.76 -4.29
C TYR A 434 14.11 -4.87 -5.41
N GLY A 435 14.41 -5.59 -6.50
CA GLY A 435 13.50 -5.81 -7.62
C GLY A 435 13.15 -4.54 -8.41
N ALA A 436 14.03 -3.54 -8.37
CA ALA A 436 13.83 -2.27 -9.06
C ALA A 436 14.13 -2.37 -10.55
N MET A 437 13.41 -1.61 -11.37
CA MET A 437 13.81 -1.29 -12.73
C MET A 437 14.90 -0.21 -12.71
N PHE A 438 15.70 -0.11 -13.77
CA PHE A 438 16.72 0.91 -13.83
C PHE A 438 16.88 1.53 -15.22
N ILE A 439 17.30 2.79 -15.24
CA ILE A 439 17.73 3.50 -16.43
C ILE A 439 19.20 3.12 -16.70
N LEU A 440 19.43 2.45 -17.82
CA LEU A 440 20.73 2.15 -18.33
C LEU A 440 21.28 3.39 -19.04
N LEU A 441 22.25 4.06 -18.43
CA LEU A 441 22.90 5.25 -18.98
C LEU A 441 24.19 4.84 -19.71
N PRO A 442 24.32 5.03 -21.04
CA PRO A 442 25.48 4.61 -21.81
C PRO A 442 26.67 5.57 -21.62
N LEU A 443 27.20 5.61 -20.40
CA LEU A 443 28.33 6.36 -19.90
C LEU A 443 29.30 5.40 -19.23
N SER A 444 30.61 5.71 -19.22
CA SER A 444 31.67 4.91 -18.59
C SER A 444 32.65 5.77 -17.78
N ASP A 445 33.61 5.15 -17.09
CA ASP A 445 34.69 5.85 -16.40
C ASP A 445 35.54 6.74 -17.35
N ALA A 446 35.51 6.46 -18.67
CA ALA A 446 36.15 7.30 -19.68
C ALA A 446 35.33 8.56 -20.05
N GLY A 447 34.11 8.70 -19.48
CA GLY A 447 33.17 9.78 -19.75
C GLY A 447 32.19 9.48 -20.88
N LEU A 448 31.82 10.50 -21.67
CA LEU A 448 30.87 10.39 -22.77
C LEU A 448 31.38 9.50 -23.90
N PRO A 449 30.51 8.64 -24.48
CA PRO A 449 30.87 7.82 -25.65
C PRO A 449 31.20 8.70 -26.87
N LYS A 450 32.15 8.26 -27.69
CA LYS A 450 32.63 8.99 -28.86
C LYS A 450 31.61 9.04 -30.01
N ASP A 451 30.84 7.97 -30.14
CA ASP A 451 29.84 7.80 -31.19
C ASP A 451 28.75 6.78 -30.81
N VAL A 452 27.77 6.57 -31.68
CA VAL A 452 26.69 5.60 -31.50
C VAL A 452 27.21 4.15 -31.38
N GLY A 453 28.33 3.82 -32.02
CA GLY A 453 28.95 2.50 -31.93
C GLY A 453 29.41 2.19 -30.49
N GLU A 454 30.13 3.14 -29.86
CA GLU A 454 30.54 3.02 -28.45
C GLU A 454 29.34 3.00 -27.49
N LYS A 455 28.28 3.83 -27.76
CA LYS A 455 27.01 3.74 -27.00
C LYS A 455 26.43 2.33 -27.02
N LYS A 456 26.35 1.71 -28.22
CA LYS A 456 25.84 0.34 -28.38
C LYS A 456 26.69 -0.68 -27.61
N GLN A 457 28.00 -0.54 -27.59
CA GLN A 457 28.90 -1.44 -26.83
C GLN A 457 28.64 -1.31 -25.30
N ILE A 458 28.53 -0.08 -24.77
CA ILE A 458 28.25 0.16 -23.35
C ILE A 458 26.88 -0.42 -22.98
N ILE A 459 25.85 -0.16 -23.81
CA ILE A 459 24.50 -0.70 -23.60
C ILE A 459 24.55 -2.23 -23.47
N ASN A 460 25.23 -2.91 -24.42
CA ASN A 460 25.32 -4.37 -24.39
C ASN A 460 26.07 -4.89 -23.16
N THR A 461 27.13 -4.23 -22.73
CA THR A 461 27.94 -4.64 -21.57
C THR A 461 27.11 -4.57 -20.28
N ILE A 462 26.39 -3.46 -20.05
CA ILE A 462 25.55 -3.31 -18.86
C ILE A 462 24.36 -4.28 -18.91
N TYR A 463 23.74 -4.43 -20.08
CA TYR A 463 22.63 -5.35 -20.32
C TYR A 463 23.02 -6.80 -19.97
N ASP A 464 24.12 -7.29 -20.54
CA ASP A 464 24.58 -8.67 -20.30
C ASP A 464 24.92 -8.91 -18.83
N LYS A 465 25.48 -7.90 -18.15
CA LYS A 465 25.77 -7.97 -16.71
C LYS A 465 24.51 -8.04 -15.89
N ALA A 466 23.47 -7.24 -16.21
CA ALA A 466 22.18 -7.27 -15.52
C ALA A 466 21.52 -8.65 -15.61
N LEU A 467 21.49 -9.25 -16.83
CA LEU A 467 20.96 -10.60 -17.02
C LEU A 467 21.76 -11.64 -16.20
N SER A 468 23.08 -11.48 -16.11
CA SER A 468 23.93 -12.40 -15.33
C SER A 468 23.65 -12.36 -13.81
N LEU A 469 23.05 -11.28 -13.31
CA LEU A 469 22.61 -11.12 -11.94
C LEU A 469 21.16 -11.58 -11.70
N GLY A 470 20.53 -12.17 -12.73
CA GLY A 470 19.17 -12.69 -12.67
C GLY A 470 18.08 -11.63 -12.88
N MET A 471 18.45 -10.42 -13.30
CA MET A 471 17.47 -9.42 -13.75
C MET A 471 16.86 -9.81 -15.08
N ALA A 472 15.62 -9.41 -15.32
CA ALA A 472 14.95 -9.68 -16.57
C ALA A 472 15.21 -8.58 -17.62
N HIS A 473 14.98 -8.93 -18.87
CA HIS A 473 14.98 -7.98 -19.98
C HIS A 473 14.02 -6.80 -19.74
N GLU A 474 12.90 -7.08 -19.11
CA GLU A 474 11.83 -6.14 -18.79
C GLU A 474 12.19 -5.15 -17.69
N ASP A 475 13.29 -5.35 -16.95
CA ASP A 475 13.74 -4.45 -15.89
C ASP A 475 14.52 -3.25 -16.39
N ILE A 476 14.85 -3.21 -17.69
CA ILE A 476 15.84 -2.29 -18.26
C ILE A 476 15.16 -1.25 -19.15
N VAL A 477 15.47 0.03 -18.90
CA VAL A 477 15.10 1.19 -19.72
C VAL A 477 16.40 1.87 -20.16
N VAL A 478 16.58 2.19 -21.43
CA VAL A 478 17.86 2.76 -21.92
C VAL A 478 17.74 4.27 -22.09
N ASP A 479 18.69 5.03 -21.51
CA ASP A 479 18.80 6.47 -21.80
C ASP A 479 19.42 6.68 -23.18
N GLY A 480 18.70 7.43 -24.04
CA GLY A 480 19.21 7.80 -25.37
C GLY A 480 20.44 8.71 -25.34
N LEU A 481 20.81 9.20 -24.15
CA LEU A 481 21.93 10.09 -23.86
C LEU A 481 21.95 11.32 -24.77
N VAL A 482 21.15 12.32 -24.37
CA VAL A 482 20.96 13.58 -25.12
C VAL A 482 22.05 14.57 -24.78
N ALA A 483 22.96 14.86 -25.70
CA ALA A 483 23.88 15.98 -25.57
C ALA A 483 23.23 17.29 -26.07
N THR A 484 23.79 18.44 -25.69
CA THR A 484 23.30 19.74 -26.20
C THR A 484 23.69 19.95 -27.65
N ILE A 485 22.74 20.38 -28.48
CA ILE A 485 22.96 20.68 -29.89
C ILE A 485 23.96 21.83 -30.08
N GLY A 486 24.10 22.72 -29.08
CA GLY A 486 25.09 23.78 -29.07
C GLY A 486 26.54 23.29 -29.01
N ALA A 487 26.79 22.14 -28.37
CA ALA A 487 28.10 21.52 -28.29
C ALA A 487 28.33 20.44 -29.40
N ASN A 488 27.27 19.73 -29.79
CA ASN A 488 27.31 18.70 -30.82
C ASN A 488 26.14 18.86 -31.80
N PRO A 489 26.35 19.38 -33.02
CA PRO A 489 25.28 19.56 -34.01
C PRO A 489 24.56 18.26 -34.40
N LYS A 490 25.19 17.10 -34.18
CA LYS A 490 24.62 15.78 -34.46
C LYS A 490 23.89 15.15 -33.24
N ALA A 491 23.87 15.80 -32.09
CA ALA A 491 23.32 15.26 -30.84
C ALA A 491 21.92 14.64 -30.98
N ALA A 492 21.03 15.34 -31.70
CA ALA A 492 19.69 14.82 -31.94
C ALA A 492 19.71 13.54 -32.81
N ILE A 493 20.47 13.53 -33.88
CA ILE A 493 20.57 12.39 -34.81
C ILE A 493 21.13 11.17 -34.08
N GLU A 494 22.24 11.33 -33.34
CA GLU A 494 22.84 10.26 -32.55
C GLU A 494 21.89 9.69 -31.47
N CYS A 495 21.10 10.55 -30.86
CA CYS A 495 20.04 10.11 -29.93
C CYS A 495 18.96 9.31 -30.66
N TYR A 496 18.46 9.77 -31.80
CA TYR A 496 17.44 9.05 -32.59
C TYR A 496 17.95 7.69 -33.09
N GLU A 497 19.19 7.58 -33.47
CA GLU A 497 19.83 6.30 -33.87
C GLU A 497 19.94 5.34 -32.68
N THR A 498 20.23 5.86 -31.47
CA THR A 498 20.26 5.06 -30.25
C THR A 498 18.86 4.56 -29.87
N ILE A 499 17.85 5.44 -29.93
CA ILE A 499 16.45 5.08 -29.69
C ILE A 499 15.98 4.00 -30.66
N ALA A 500 16.19 4.18 -31.95
CA ALA A 500 15.83 3.21 -32.98
C ALA A 500 16.52 1.86 -32.75
N TYR A 501 17.81 1.84 -32.44
CA TYR A 501 18.54 0.62 -32.08
C TYR A 501 17.91 -0.10 -30.89
N CYS A 502 17.60 0.60 -29.84
CA CYS A 502 16.97 0.01 -28.64
C CYS A 502 15.59 -0.57 -28.97
N LYS A 503 14.75 0.15 -29.72
CA LYS A 503 13.41 -0.31 -30.10
C LYS A 503 13.47 -1.49 -31.07
N ASP A 504 14.21 -1.34 -32.17
CA ASP A 504 14.13 -2.26 -33.33
C ASP A 504 14.95 -3.53 -33.12
N GLU A 505 16.17 -3.39 -32.58
CA GLU A 505 17.10 -4.51 -32.42
C GLU A 505 17.04 -5.13 -31.01
N LYS A 506 17.01 -4.31 -29.95
CA LYS A 506 17.07 -4.78 -28.56
C LYS A 506 15.70 -5.02 -27.93
N LYS A 507 14.62 -4.47 -28.49
CA LYS A 507 13.25 -4.49 -27.90
C LYS A 507 13.22 -3.91 -26.47
N LEU A 508 14.03 -2.88 -26.24
CA LEU A 508 14.11 -2.16 -24.96
C LEU A 508 13.43 -0.79 -25.07
N PRO A 509 12.67 -0.37 -24.03
CA PRO A 509 12.14 0.98 -23.93
C PRO A 509 13.27 1.98 -23.74
N THR A 510 13.02 3.22 -24.16
CA THR A 510 13.99 4.29 -24.07
C THR A 510 13.45 5.49 -23.31
N ILE A 511 14.34 6.18 -22.62
CA ILE A 511 14.07 7.44 -21.92
C ILE A 511 15.14 8.47 -22.31
N CYS A 512 14.85 9.76 -22.12
CA CYS A 512 15.87 10.79 -22.20
C CYS A 512 15.55 12.00 -21.32
N GLY A 513 16.59 12.67 -20.81
CA GLY A 513 16.47 13.99 -20.20
C GLY A 513 16.24 15.04 -21.29
N LEU A 514 14.97 15.34 -21.57
CA LEU A 514 14.56 16.13 -22.73
C LEU A 514 15.20 17.51 -22.80
N SER A 515 15.32 18.18 -21.66
CA SER A 515 15.81 19.56 -21.55
C SER A 515 17.27 19.75 -21.96
N ASN A 516 18.06 18.66 -22.02
CA ASN A 516 19.49 18.72 -22.38
C ASN A 516 19.73 19.17 -23.81
N ILE A 517 18.87 18.77 -24.76
CA ILE A 517 19.05 19.08 -26.18
C ILE A 517 19.18 20.59 -26.47
N SER A 518 18.44 21.40 -25.75
CA SER A 518 18.33 22.86 -25.94
C SER A 518 19.13 23.68 -24.94
N PHE A 519 20.00 23.05 -24.13
CA PHE A 519 20.75 23.78 -23.10
C PHE A 519 21.57 24.92 -23.73
N GLY A 520 21.45 26.15 -23.18
CA GLY A 520 22.11 27.36 -23.68
C GLY A 520 21.42 28.04 -24.86
N LEU A 521 20.34 27.48 -25.42
CA LEU A 521 19.60 28.12 -26.51
C LEU A 521 18.50 29.07 -26.00
N PRO A 522 18.13 30.13 -26.74
CA PRO A 522 16.92 30.89 -26.49
C PRO A 522 15.67 30.07 -26.88
N GLU A 523 14.50 30.44 -26.33
CA GLU A 523 13.18 29.84 -26.69
C GLU A 523 13.18 28.32 -26.72
N ARG A 524 13.77 27.71 -25.71
CA ARG A 524 14.04 26.27 -25.55
C ARG A 524 12.80 25.39 -25.78
N MET A 525 11.60 25.90 -25.52
CA MET A 525 10.34 25.17 -25.64
C MET A 525 10.14 24.62 -27.05
N TYR A 526 10.40 25.43 -28.07
CA TYR A 526 10.21 24.99 -29.46
C TYR A 526 11.17 23.87 -29.86
N VAL A 527 12.43 23.98 -29.44
CA VAL A 527 13.45 22.93 -29.71
C VAL A 527 13.10 21.64 -28.96
N ASN A 528 12.72 21.76 -27.69
CA ASN A 528 12.34 20.59 -26.88
C ASN A 528 11.10 19.89 -27.45
N THR A 529 10.07 20.64 -27.85
CA THR A 529 8.84 20.07 -28.42
C THR A 529 9.10 19.39 -29.77
N ALA A 530 9.84 20.04 -30.67
CA ALA A 530 10.22 19.44 -31.96
C ALA A 530 11.06 18.18 -31.78
N PHE A 531 12.07 18.22 -30.90
CA PHE A 531 12.92 17.06 -30.60
C PHE A 531 12.07 15.92 -30.03
N LEU A 532 11.16 16.19 -29.08
CA LEU A 532 10.26 15.18 -28.50
C LEU A 532 9.43 14.49 -29.58
N THR A 533 8.75 15.23 -30.45
CA THR A 533 7.90 14.68 -31.51
C THR A 533 8.69 13.77 -32.45
N MET A 534 9.88 14.20 -32.85
CA MET A 534 10.77 13.41 -33.70
C MET A 534 11.29 12.15 -32.97
N ALA A 535 11.63 12.26 -31.69
CA ALA A 535 12.09 11.13 -30.86
C ALA A 535 10.98 10.08 -30.65
N ILE A 536 9.74 10.50 -30.36
CA ILE A 536 8.57 9.60 -30.25
C ILE A 536 8.36 8.85 -31.58
N CYS A 537 8.48 9.53 -32.72
CA CYS A 537 8.40 8.90 -34.04
C CYS A 537 9.51 7.84 -34.28
N LYS A 538 10.66 7.99 -33.61
CA LYS A 538 11.76 7.01 -33.62
C LYS A 538 11.63 5.89 -32.60
N GLY A 539 10.64 5.95 -31.73
CA GLY A 539 10.33 4.93 -30.73
C GLY A 539 10.68 5.29 -29.30
N LEU A 540 10.90 6.57 -28.98
CA LEU A 540 11.03 7.02 -27.60
C LEU A 540 9.76 6.68 -26.82
N THR A 541 9.91 5.98 -25.66
CA THR A 541 8.81 5.55 -24.82
C THR A 541 8.56 6.49 -23.65
N MET A 542 9.62 7.13 -23.12
CA MET A 542 9.52 8.02 -21.97
C MET A 542 10.45 9.24 -22.12
N ALA A 543 10.14 10.32 -21.39
CA ALA A 543 11.10 11.40 -21.15
C ALA A 543 10.98 11.99 -19.75
N ILE A 544 12.14 12.36 -19.19
CA ILE A 544 12.22 13.21 -17.99
C ILE A 544 12.00 14.64 -18.46
N ALA A 545 10.86 15.21 -18.07
CA ALA A 545 10.39 16.49 -18.57
C ALA A 545 9.48 17.21 -17.57
N ASN A 546 9.26 18.50 -17.77
CA ASN A 546 8.33 19.29 -16.98
C ASN A 546 6.89 19.16 -17.54
N PRO A 547 5.97 18.47 -16.86
CA PRO A 547 4.61 18.26 -17.35
C PRO A 547 3.74 19.53 -17.31
N SER A 548 4.19 20.60 -16.64
CA SER A 548 3.51 21.90 -16.66
C SER A 548 3.74 22.68 -17.98
N GLN A 549 4.55 22.17 -18.89
CA GLN A 549 4.77 22.77 -20.20
C GLN A 549 3.66 22.33 -21.18
N GLU A 550 2.60 23.11 -21.28
CA GLU A 550 1.38 22.78 -22.05
C GLU A 550 1.69 22.39 -23.49
N LEU A 551 2.53 23.17 -24.21
CA LEU A 551 2.87 22.89 -25.60
C LEU A 551 3.55 21.53 -25.76
N LEU A 552 4.48 21.20 -24.88
CA LEU A 552 5.22 19.94 -24.90
C LEU A 552 4.30 18.75 -24.64
N MET A 553 3.46 18.84 -23.60
CA MET A 553 2.50 17.81 -23.28
C MET A 553 1.46 17.59 -24.38
N ASN A 554 0.94 18.67 -24.95
CA ASN A 554 -0.05 18.57 -26.04
C ASN A 554 0.58 17.94 -27.30
N ALA A 555 1.86 18.23 -27.59
CA ALA A 555 2.58 17.57 -28.68
C ALA A 555 2.79 16.07 -28.42
N ALA A 556 3.04 15.66 -27.18
CA ALA A 556 3.18 14.25 -26.83
C ALA A 556 1.85 13.49 -27.08
N PHE A 557 0.73 13.98 -26.55
CA PHE A 557 -0.59 13.36 -26.77
C PHE A 557 -1.00 13.34 -28.26
N ALA A 558 -0.71 14.41 -28.98
CA ALA A 558 -0.96 14.47 -30.44
C ALA A 558 -0.08 13.45 -31.21
N SER A 559 1.16 13.25 -30.77
CA SER A 559 2.07 12.26 -31.38
C SER A 559 1.56 10.83 -31.18
N ASP A 560 1.06 10.50 -29.98
CA ASP A 560 0.46 9.18 -29.71
C ASP A 560 -0.75 8.93 -30.60
N MET A 561 -1.65 9.91 -30.74
CA MET A 561 -2.82 9.82 -31.61
C MET A 561 -2.43 9.64 -33.10
N LEU A 562 -1.41 10.36 -33.56
CA LEU A 562 -0.92 10.25 -34.96
C LEU A 562 -0.21 8.90 -35.24
N LEU A 563 0.27 8.23 -34.22
CA LEU A 563 0.89 6.90 -34.28
C LEU A 563 -0.10 5.76 -34.03
N ASP A 564 -1.39 6.06 -33.92
CA ASP A 564 -2.47 5.08 -33.69
C ASP A 564 -2.22 4.18 -32.44
N ARG A 565 -1.75 4.81 -31.35
CA ARG A 565 -1.48 4.10 -30.08
C ARG A 565 -2.80 3.80 -29.35
N PRO A 566 -2.83 2.76 -28.49
CA PRO A 566 -4.05 2.36 -27.79
C PRO A 566 -4.72 3.51 -27.03
N ASP A 567 -6.02 3.73 -27.24
CA ASP A 567 -6.86 4.73 -26.58
C ASP A 567 -6.32 6.19 -26.66
N SER A 568 -5.39 6.47 -27.57
CA SER A 568 -4.72 7.77 -27.68
C SER A 568 -5.62 8.89 -28.16
N ASP A 569 -6.63 8.58 -28.96
CA ASP A 569 -7.68 9.50 -29.40
C ASP A 569 -8.55 9.95 -28.21
N ILE A 570 -8.98 9.02 -27.37
CA ILE A 570 -9.74 9.29 -26.14
C ILE A 570 -8.89 10.16 -25.20
N ALA A 571 -7.64 9.74 -24.92
CA ALA A 571 -6.72 10.47 -24.05
C ALA A 571 -6.44 11.91 -24.54
N TYR A 572 -6.31 12.10 -25.85
CA TYR A 572 -6.15 13.44 -26.46
C TYR A 572 -7.40 14.29 -26.27
N ILE A 573 -8.59 13.75 -26.56
CA ILE A 573 -9.87 14.47 -26.43
C ILE A 573 -10.13 14.87 -24.98
N GLU A 574 -9.96 13.96 -24.03
CA GLU A 574 -10.13 14.23 -22.59
C GLU A 574 -9.19 15.36 -22.11
N ARG A 575 -7.93 15.32 -22.53
CA ARG A 575 -6.96 16.35 -22.19
C ARG A 575 -7.36 17.70 -22.76
N MET A 576 -7.76 17.76 -24.05
CA MET A 576 -8.16 19.02 -24.69
C MET A 576 -9.45 19.60 -24.09
N SER A 577 -10.42 18.74 -23.74
CA SER A 577 -11.66 19.14 -23.06
C SER A 577 -11.36 19.74 -21.68
N ARG A 578 -10.53 19.08 -20.88
CA ARG A 578 -10.11 19.61 -19.57
C ARG A 578 -9.43 20.99 -19.69
N LEU A 579 -8.48 21.15 -20.62
CA LEU A 579 -7.80 22.43 -20.84
C LEU A 579 -8.75 23.54 -21.28
N ALA A 580 -9.76 23.20 -22.08
CA ALA A 580 -10.81 24.16 -22.50
C ALA A 580 -11.66 24.58 -21.30
N GLU A 581 -12.05 23.66 -20.41
CA GLU A 581 -12.81 23.96 -19.21
C GLU A 581 -11.99 24.82 -18.23
N GLU A 582 -10.72 24.51 -18.01
CA GLU A 582 -9.81 25.31 -17.16
C GLU A 582 -9.66 26.73 -17.69
N LYS A 583 -9.51 26.92 -19.01
CA LYS A 583 -9.45 28.26 -19.65
C LYS A 583 -10.76 29.03 -19.51
N ALA A 584 -11.90 28.38 -19.70
CA ALA A 584 -13.21 28.99 -19.53
C ALA A 584 -13.48 29.44 -18.08
N GLN A 585 -13.06 28.63 -17.10
CA GLN A 585 -13.14 28.99 -15.67
C GLN A 585 -12.25 30.19 -15.36
N TYR A 586 -11.01 30.21 -15.89
CA TYR A 586 -10.08 31.32 -15.69
C TYR A 586 -10.61 32.62 -16.27
N GLU A 587 -11.15 32.61 -17.49
CA GLU A 587 -11.78 33.77 -18.13
C GLU A 587 -12.99 34.28 -17.32
N THR A 588 -13.80 33.37 -16.77
CA THR A 588 -14.96 33.74 -15.94
C THR A 588 -14.53 34.43 -14.64
N VAL A 589 -13.41 33.99 -14.03
CA VAL A 589 -12.84 34.60 -12.81
C VAL A 589 -12.22 35.97 -13.11
N VAL A 590 -11.56 36.11 -14.26
CA VAL A 590 -10.95 37.40 -14.69
C VAL A 590 -12.04 38.42 -15.01
N VAL A 591 -13.11 38.06 -15.71
CA VAL A 591 -14.25 38.91 -16.00
C VAL A 591 -14.94 39.37 -14.70
N LYS A 592 -15.15 38.46 -13.74
CA LYS A 592 -15.72 38.86 -12.44
C LYS A 592 -14.80 39.79 -11.61
N LYS A 593 -13.49 39.72 -11.79
CA LYS A 593 -12.54 40.66 -11.14
C LYS A 593 -12.53 42.04 -11.81
N SER A 594 -12.74 42.09 -13.12
CA SER A 594 -12.81 43.40 -13.85
C SER A 594 -14.12 44.16 -13.61
N ASP A 595 -15.20 43.47 -13.25
CA ASP A 595 -16.49 44.10 -12.94
C ASP A 595 -16.66 44.54 -11.47
N ASN A 596 -15.76 44.09 -10.57
CA ASN A 596 -15.83 44.37 -9.12
C ASN A 596 -15.01 45.55 -8.63
N ASP A 597 -14.34 46.33 -9.53
CA ASP A 597 -13.65 47.57 -9.11
C ASP A 597 -14.61 48.79 -9.02
N ALA A 598 -15.93 48.57 -9.15
CA ALA A 598 -16.91 49.65 -9.05
C ALA A 598 -18.14 49.24 -8.22
N SER A 599 -17.96 48.82 -6.97
CA SER A 599 -18.97 49.04 -5.91
C SER A 599 -18.62 48.22 -4.64
N ALA A 600 -18.12 48.89 -3.64
CA ALA A 600 -18.08 48.42 -2.25
C ALA A 600 -19.48 48.60 -1.66
N SER A 601 -20.17 47.49 -1.30
CA SER A 601 -21.07 47.44 -0.13
C SER A 601 -21.71 46.07 0.04
N ASN A 602 -21.54 45.53 1.22
CA ASN A 602 -22.42 44.64 2.03
C ASN A 602 -23.28 43.54 1.34
N GLY A 603 -23.06 42.33 1.80
CA GLY A 603 -24.18 41.42 1.98
C GLY A 603 -23.95 39.95 1.65
N THR A 604 -23.81 39.17 2.72
CA THR A 604 -24.34 37.82 2.88
C THR A 604 -24.26 36.78 1.75
N GLY A 605 -23.48 35.74 1.98
CA GLY A 605 -23.87 34.38 1.68
C GLY A 605 -23.83 33.95 0.22
N ALA A 606 -22.70 33.42 -0.21
CA ALA A 606 -22.68 32.54 -1.38
C ALA A 606 -21.72 31.37 -1.14
N ALA A 607 -22.20 30.18 -1.47
CA ALA A 607 -21.49 28.92 -1.37
C ALA A 607 -20.09 28.97 -2.02
N GLY A 608 -19.10 28.84 -1.25
CA GLY A 608 -17.88 28.22 -1.09
C GLY A 608 -16.84 28.21 -2.19
N SER A 609 -15.92 29.16 -2.18
CA SER A 609 -14.54 28.78 -2.46
C SER A 609 -14.00 28.14 -1.17
N LYS A 610 -13.72 26.83 -1.24
CA LYS A 610 -13.10 26.10 -0.13
C LYS A 610 -11.78 26.80 0.20
N ASP A 611 -11.66 27.37 1.41
CA ASP A 611 -10.54 28.21 1.84
C ASP A 611 -9.23 27.41 2.01
N ALA A 612 -8.14 28.10 2.31
CA ALA A 612 -6.81 27.49 2.42
C ALA A 612 -6.72 26.49 3.59
N VAL A 613 -7.41 26.73 4.70
CA VAL A 613 -7.49 25.81 5.84
C VAL A 613 -8.24 24.54 5.46
N PHE A 614 -9.38 24.66 4.78
CA PHE A 614 -10.12 23.54 4.23
C PHE A 614 -9.22 22.68 3.29
N GLN A 615 -8.52 23.32 2.36
CA GLN A 615 -7.63 22.63 1.42
C GLN A 615 -6.44 21.96 2.12
N ALA A 616 -5.89 22.58 3.16
CA ALA A 616 -4.80 22.01 3.93
C ALA A 616 -5.24 20.72 4.65
N VAL A 617 -6.44 20.68 5.24
CA VAL A 617 -6.99 19.48 5.86
C VAL A 617 -7.31 18.42 4.80
N LEU A 618 -8.04 18.79 3.74
CA LEU A 618 -8.40 17.86 2.67
C LEU A 618 -7.18 17.13 2.10
N LYS A 619 -6.08 17.84 1.93
CA LYS A 619 -4.83 17.34 1.36
C LYS A 619 -3.86 16.78 2.41
N GLY A 620 -4.20 16.77 3.69
CA GLY A 620 -3.32 16.31 4.78
C GLY A 620 -2.05 17.16 4.97
N ASN A 621 -2.10 18.47 4.67
CA ASN A 621 -0.94 19.35 4.73
C ASN A 621 -0.66 19.84 6.16
N LYS A 622 0.13 19.07 6.92
CA LYS A 622 0.53 19.39 8.30
C LYS A 622 1.44 20.62 8.40
N GLY A 623 2.24 20.87 7.35
CA GLY A 623 3.24 21.94 7.36
C GLY A 623 2.64 23.35 7.26
N SER A 624 1.58 23.51 6.46
CA SER A 624 0.98 24.83 6.22
C SER A 624 -0.23 25.14 7.11
N ILE A 625 -0.85 24.13 7.74
CA ILE A 625 -2.14 24.30 8.44
C ILE A 625 -2.11 25.39 9.50
N ILE A 626 -1.04 25.44 10.31
CA ILE A 626 -0.91 26.44 11.39
C ILE A 626 -0.78 27.86 10.83
N ASP A 627 -0.03 28.03 9.74
CA ASP A 627 0.17 29.33 9.11
C ASP A 627 -1.12 29.82 8.43
N GLU A 628 -1.87 28.92 7.79
CA GLU A 628 -3.18 29.26 7.18
C GLU A 628 -4.22 29.58 8.25
N VAL A 629 -4.25 28.86 9.37
CA VAL A 629 -5.10 29.19 10.52
C VAL A 629 -4.74 30.56 11.09
N LYS A 630 -3.45 30.86 11.32
CA LYS A 630 -2.99 32.18 11.81
C LYS A 630 -3.39 33.30 10.86
N LYS A 631 -3.29 33.05 9.56
CA LYS A 631 -3.67 34.03 8.54
C LYS A 631 -5.19 34.31 8.60
N MET A 632 -6.04 33.29 8.65
CA MET A 632 -7.49 33.47 8.80
C MET A 632 -7.85 34.24 10.09
N LEU A 633 -7.19 33.93 11.21
CA LEU A 633 -7.35 34.68 12.46
C LEU A 633 -6.94 36.15 12.32
N SER A 634 -5.82 36.44 11.61
CA SER A 634 -5.36 37.81 11.35
C SER A 634 -6.29 38.57 10.40
N ASP A 635 -6.97 37.88 9.50
CA ASP A 635 -7.97 38.41 8.58
C ASP A 635 -9.35 38.62 9.26
N GLY A 636 -9.46 38.31 10.56
CA GLY A 636 -10.64 38.62 11.40
C GLY A 636 -11.61 37.43 11.59
N ALA A 637 -11.30 36.23 11.10
CA ALA A 637 -12.10 35.06 11.38
C ALA A 637 -11.98 34.64 12.86
N LYS A 638 -13.09 34.18 13.44
CA LYS A 638 -13.09 33.66 14.82
C LYS A 638 -12.67 32.17 14.85
N PRO A 639 -12.05 31.71 15.95
CA PRO A 639 -11.64 30.31 16.08
C PRO A 639 -12.78 29.31 15.83
N ASP A 640 -13.98 29.56 16.37
CA ASP A 640 -15.17 28.74 16.17
C ASP A 640 -15.68 28.76 14.71
N GLU A 641 -15.55 29.87 14.01
CA GLU A 641 -15.88 29.96 12.57
C GLU A 641 -14.93 29.14 11.72
N ILE A 642 -13.63 29.12 12.03
CA ILE A 642 -12.65 28.30 11.31
C ILE A 642 -12.95 26.81 11.52
N ILE A 643 -13.27 26.41 12.75
CA ILE A 643 -13.62 25.02 13.06
C ILE A 643 -14.88 24.60 12.28
N ASN A 644 -15.96 25.38 12.38
CA ASN A 644 -17.26 25.00 11.81
C ASN A 644 -17.34 25.14 10.29
N ASN A 645 -16.68 26.13 9.69
CA ASN A 645 -16.82 26.46 8.27
C ASN A 645 -15.69 25.91 7.40
N SER A 646 -14.53 25.55 7.99
CA SER A 646 -13.36 25.07 7.26
C SER A 646 -12.92 23.65 7.67
N LEU A 647 -12.66 23.44 8.98
CA LEU A 647 -12.09 22.16 9.45
C LEU A 647 -13.12 21.00 9.39
N ILE A 648 -14.32 21.19 9.93
CA ILE A 648 -15.37 20.17 9.91
C ILE A 648 -15.84 19.83 8.51
N PRO A 649 -16.13 20.79 7.60
CA PRO A 649 -16.46 20.46 6.24
C PRO A 649 -15.35 19.73 5.49
N ALA A 650 -14.06 20.06 5.76
CA ALA A 650 -12.94 19.40 5.13
C ALA A 650 -12.83 17.92 5.52
N ILE A 651 -12.92 17.60 6.82
CA ILE A 651 -12.82 16.21 7.27
C ILE A 651 -14.03 15.38 6.84
N ASN A 652 -15.22 15.99 6.73
CA ASN A 652 -16.39 15.34 6.16
C ASN A 652 -16.17 14.97 4.70
N GLU A 653 -15.59 15.87 3.89
CA GLU A 653 -15.26 15.57 2.50
C GLU A 653 -14.18 14.47 2.39
N VAL A 654 -13.20 14.46 3.29
CA VAL A 654 -12.22 13.36 3.38
C VAL A 654 -12.92 12.03 3.65
N GLY A 655 -13.89 12.01 4.55
CA GLY A 655 -14.73 10.83 4.82
C GLY A 655 -15.52 10.37 3.59
N GLU A 656 -16.12 11.31 2.84
CA GLU A 656 -16.83 10.98 1.60
C GLU A 656 -15.89 10.45 0.51
N LEU A 657 -14.69 11.02 0.37
CA LEU A 657 -13.67 10.53 -0.57
C LEU A 657 -13.15 9.13 -0.18
N PHE A 658 -13.05 8.86 1.11
CA PHE A 658 -12.72 7.53 1.62
C PHE A 658 -13.83 6.53 1.31
N ASN A 659 -15.11 6.89 1.55
CA ASN A 659 -16.26 6.05 1.21
C ASN A 659 -16.38 5.79 -0.30
N GLN A 660 -16.02 6.78 -1.13
CA GLN A 660 -15.95 6.64 -2.58
C GLN A 660 -14.71 5.89 -3.09
N LYS A 661 -13.86 5.37 -2.18
CA LYS A 661 -12.61 4.66 -2.51
C LYS A 661 -11.61 5.50 -3.32
N LYS A 662 -11.69 6.81 -3.21
CA LYS A 662 -10.74 7.77 -3.79
C LYS A 662 -9.60 8.09 -2.83
N TYR A 663 -9.89 8.06 -1.52
CA TYR A 663 -8.90 8.14 -0.44
C TYR A 663 -8.79 6.80 0.26
N PHE A 664 -7.58 6.49 0.74
CA PHE A 664 -7.28 5.29 1.52
C PHE A 664 -6.77 5.68 2.91
N LEU A 665 -6.48 4.69 3.74
CA LEU A 665 -6.10 4.91 5.13
C LEU A 665 -4.97 5.95 5.31
N PRO A 666 -3.91 5.98 4.50
CA PRO A 666 -2.86 6.99 4.62
C PRO A 666 -3.35 8.43 4.45
N GLN A 667 -4.18 8.69 3.45
CA GLN A 667 -4.72 10.04 3.20
C GLN A 667 -5.68 10.45 4.32
N LEU A 668 -6.54 9.53 4.78
CA LEU A 668 -7.49 9.77 5.86
C LEU A 668 -6.75 10.13 7.17
N ILE A 669 -5.72 9.39 7.55
CA ILE A 669 -4.88 9.65 8.72
C ILE A 669 -4.11 10.97 8.56
N GLY A 670 -3.57 11.25 7.38
CA GLY A 670 -2.87 12.50 7.07
C GLY A 670 -3.76 13.71 7.29
N SER A 671 -4.99 13.69 6.77
CA SER A 671 -6.01 14.74 6.92
C SER A 671 -6.46 14.91 8.37
N ALA A 672 -6.73 13.82 9.08
CA ALA A 672 -7.15 13.83 10.48
C ALA A 672 -6.05 14.42 11.40
N ASN A 673 -4.79 14.05 11.18
CA ASN A 673 -3.66 14.62 11.92
C ASN A 673 -3.46 16.13 11.61
N THR A 674 -3.70 16.56 10.38
CA THR A 674 -3.65 17.96 9.98
C THR A 674 -4.73 18.77 10.68
N MET A 675 -5.96 18.25 10.74
CA MET A 675 -7.06 18.87 11.49
C MET A 675 -6.74 18.94 12.99
N LYS A 676 -6.17 17.87 13.57
CA LYS A 676 -5.76 17.84 14.98
C LYS A 676 -4.82 18.99 15.33
N LEU A 677 -3.78 19.23 14.51
CA LEU A 677 -2.84 20.34 14.70
C LEU A 677 -3.54 21.70 14.67
N ALA A 678 -4.51 21.88 13.77
CA ALA A 678 -5.30 23.12 13.72
C ALA A 678 -6.14 23.30 14.99
N ILE A 679 -6.80 22.26 15.48
CA ILE A 679 -7.62 22.30 16.70
C ILE A 679 -6.74 22.60 17.90
N GLU A 680 -5.61 21.91 18.08
CA GLU A 680 -4.66 22.17 19.19
C GLU A 680 -4.18 23.63 19.21
N HIS A 681 -4.05 24.27 18.03
CA HIS A 681 -3.69 25.67 17.94
C HIS A 681 -4.86 26.61 18.25
N LEU A 682 -6.09 26.26 17.85
CA LEU A 682 -7.29 27.08 18.04
C LEU A 682 -7.90 26.93 19.45
N GLU A 683 -7.78 25.77 20.10
CA GLU A 683 -8.37 25.45 21.41
C GLU A 683 -8.04 26.50 22.51
N PRO A 684 -6.80 26.97 22.67
CA PRO A 684 -6.48 28.01 23.66
C PRO A 684 -7.09 29.38 23.34
N LEU A 685 -7.51 29.62 22.10
CA LEU A 685 -8.06 30.88 21.60
C LEU A 685 -9.60 30.88 21.61
N LEU A 686 -10.21 29.74 21.81
CA LEU A 686 -11.66 29.65 22.01
C LEU A 686 -12.02 30.39 23.30
N GLU A 687 -12.93 31.36 23.22
CA GLU A 687 -13.53 31.92 24.41
C GLU A 687 -14.13 30.76 25.20
N LYS A 688 -13.67 30.55 26.45
CA LYS A 688 -14.37 29.71 27.40
C LYS A 688 -15.76 30.32 27.58
N LYS A 689 -16.70 29.97 26.73
CA LYS A 689 -18.09 29.94 27.15
C LYS A 689 -18.06 29.04 28.38
N ASP A 690 -18.62 29.55 29.49
CA ASP A 690 -19.14 28.68 30.57
C ASP A 690 -20.11 27.67 29.91
N SER A 691 -19.55 26.75 29.15
CA SER A 691 -20.21 25.56 28.71
C SER A 691 -20.25 24.69 29.95
N GLY A 692 -21.36 24.78 30.61
CA GLY A 692 -21.73 23.76 31.56
C GLY A 692 -21.47 22.40 30.99
N ASP A 693 -21.25 21.44 31.84
CA ASP A 693 -20.91 20.01 31.68
C ASP A 693 -21.71 19.19 30.63
N ASP A 694 -22.00 19.69 29.42
CA ASP A 694 -23.03 19.16 28.53
C ASP A 694 -22.54 18.54 27.21
N MET A 695 -21.20 18.30 27.01
CA MET A 695 -20.79 17.53 25.84
C MET A 695 -20.93 16.04 26.14
N PRO A 696 -21.64 15.28 25.27
CA PRO A 696 -21.83 13.85 25.48
C PRO A 696 -20.52 13.11 25.61
N THR A 697 -20.38 12.32 26.67
CA THR A 697 -19.21 11.46 26.87
C THR A 697 -19.44 10.13 26.15
N LEU A 698 -18.41 9.67 25.45
CA LEU A 698 -18.36 8.41 24.70
C LEU A 698 -17.23 7.55 25.25
N VAL A 699 -17.47 6.28 25.47
CA VAL A 699 -16.43 5.31 25.86
C VAL A 699 -16.19 4.40 24.66
N ILE A 700 -14.94 4.33 24.20
CA ILE A 700 -14.56 3.54 23.01
C ILE A 700 -13.49 2.53 23.41
N ALA A 701 -13.65 1.28 23.00
CA ALA A 701 -12.71 0.21 23.29
C ALA A 701 -12.62 -0.81 22.14
N THR A 702 -11.46 -1.42 21.99
CA THR A 702 -11.35 -2.72 21.31
C THR A 702 -11.62 -3.80 22.35
N VAL A 703 -12.53 -4.72 22.02
CA VAL A 703 -13.04 -5.71 22.97
C VAL A 703 -11.97 -6.69 23.46
N GLU A 704 -12.24 -7.32 24.58
CA GLU A 704 -11.39 -8.32 25.23
C GLU A 704 -10.94 -9.42 24.25
N GLY A 705 -9.63 -9.71 24.24
CA GLY A 705 -9.00 -10.67 23.34
C GLY A 705 -8.69 -10.13 21.95
N ASP A 706 -9.07 -8.89 21.62
CA ASP A 706 -8.74 -8.26 20.34
C ASP A 706 -7.72 -7.14 20.52
N ILE A 707 -6.61 -7.26 19.82
CA ILE A 707 -5.49 -6.33 19.90
C ILE A 707 -5.41 -5.37 18.70
N HIS A 708 -6.33 -5.52 17.75
CA HIS A 708 -6.38 -4.73 16.53
C HIS A 708 -7.14 -3.43 16.77
N ASP A 709 -6.44 -2.33 16.99
CA ASP A 709 -7.01 -1.05 17.39
C ASP A 709 -6.98 0.06 16.32
N ILE A 710 -6.48 -0.23 15.11
CA ILE A 710 -6.34 0.77 14.04
C ILE A 710 -7.69 1.42 13.69
N GLY A 711 -8.72 0.60 13.44
CA GLY A 711 -10.06 1.07 13.14
C GLY A 711 -10.68 1.86 14.30
N LYS A 712 -10.49 1.37 15.53
CA LYS A 712 -10.94 2.03 16.76
C LYS A 712 -10.27 3.39 16.94
N ASN A 713 -8.93 3.47 16.75
CA ASN A 713 -8.18 4.73 16.91
C ASN A 713 -8.65 5.80 15.91
N LEU A 714 -9.02 5.37 14.69
CA LEU A 714 -9.60 6.25 13.70
C LEU A 714 -10.97 6.79 14.12
N VAL A 715 -11.84 5.92 14.65
CA VAL A 715 -13.15 6.32 15.20
C VAL A 715 -12.97 7.32 16.34
N VAL A 716 -12.07 7.03 17.29
CA VAL A 716 -11.73 7.93 18.40
C VAL A 716 -11.27 9.29 17.90
N LEU A 717 -10.36 9.30 16.94
CA LEU A 717 -9.83 10.54 16.36
C LEU A 717 -10.93 11.36 15.70
N MET A 718 -11.79 10.74 14.89
CA MET A 718 -12.90 11.43 14.25
C MET A 718 -13.92 11.96 15.26
N LEU A 719 -14.35 11.16 16.21
CA LEU A 719 -15.33 11.60 17.23
C LEU A 719 -14.79 12.75 18.09
N LYS A 720 -13.49 12.72 18.48
CA LYS A 720 -12.84 13.86 19.15
C LYS A 720 -12.83 15.11 18.29
N ASN A 721 -12.58 14.96 16.99
CA ASN A 721 -12.59 16.08 16.04
C ASN A 721 -13.99 16.68 15.83
N TYR A 722 -15.05 15.89 16.04
CA TYR A 722 -16.44 16.37 16.04
C TYR A 722 -16.87 16.99 17.38
N GLY A 723 -15.97 17.10 18.35
CA GLY A 723 -16.19 17.79 19.62
C GLY A 723 -16.73 16.90 20.75
N TYR A 724 -16.85 15.59 20.55
CA TYR A 724 -17.29 14.68 21.60
C TYR A 724 -16.20 14.46 22.66
N ASN A 725 -16.59 14.31 23.93
CA ASN A 725 -15.69 13.87 24.98
C ASN A 725 -15.47 12.36 24.90
N VAL A 726 -14.38 11.92 24.23
CA VAL A 726 -14.10 10.51 23.97
C VAL A 726 -13.06 9.96 24.94
N ILE A 727 -13.46 8.99 25.72
CA ILE A 727 -12.61 8.18 26.61
C ILE A 727 -12.21 6.94 25.81
N ASP A 728 -10.95 6.92 25.37
CA ASP A 728 -10.36 5.76 24.71
C ASP A 728 -9.77 4.82 25.77
N MET A 729 -10.32 3.63 25.88
CA MET A 729 -9.87 2.62 26.83
C MET A 729 -8.74 1.73 26.28
N GLY A 730 -8.38 1.91 25.00
CA GLY A 730 -7.33 1.10 24.37
C GLY A 730 -7.85 -0.18 23.73
N LYS A 731 -7.02 -1.19 23.72
CA LYS A 731 -7.28 -2.51 23.13
C LYS A 731 -7.28 -3.60 24.21
N ASP A 732 -7.88 -4.76 23.89
CA ASP A 732 -7.98 -5.91 24.80
C ASP A 732 -8.58 -5.53 26.16
N VAL A 733 -9.70 -4.80 26.12
CA VAL A 733 -10.33 -4.27 27.33
C VAL A 733 -11.39 -5.25 27.85
N PRO A 734 -11.28 -5.70 29.13
CA PRO A 734 -12.28 -6.58 29.73
C PRO A 734 -13.69 -6.00 29.64
N CYS A 735 -14.66 -6.85 29.28
CA CYS A 735 -16.03 -6.43 29.03
C CYS A 735 -16.66 -5.69 30.21
N GLU A 736 -16.39 -6.14 31.45
CA GLU A 736 -16.87 -5.48 32.67
C GLU A 736 -16.29 -4.06 32.86
N ASP A 737 -15.02 -3.87 32.52
CA ASP A 737 -14.34 -2.58 32.69
C ASP A 737 -14.88 -1.53 31.72
N ILE A 738 -15.25 -1.94 30.50
CA ILE A 738 -15.92 -1.06 29.53
C ILE A 738 -17.23 -0.54 30.07
N VAL A 739 -18.09 -1.44 30.60
CA VAL A 739 -19.38 -1.08 31.11
C VAL A 739 -19.25 -0.27 32.41
N ASN A 740 -18.34 -0.65 33.30
CA ASN A 740 -18.11 0.08 34.54
C ASN A 740 -17.62 1.51 34.24
N LYS A 741 -16.73 1.68 33.25
CA LYS A 741 -16.29 3.01 32.85
C LYS A 741 -17.40 3.85 32.26
N ALA A 742 -18.26 3.25 31.45
CA ALA A 742 -19.43 3.95 30.88
C ALA A 742 -20.41 4.40 31.97
N ILE A 743 -20.65 3.59 33.00
CA ILE A 743 -21.51 3.94 34.14
C ILE A 743 -20.83 5.04 34.96
N GLU A 744 -19.52 4.89 35.30
CA GLU A 744 -18.73 5.88 36.07
C GLU A 744 -18.80 7.27 35.46
N THR A 745 -18.67 7.34 34.15
CA THR A 745 -18.57 8.60 33.40
C THR A 745 -19.91 9.08 32.86
N ASN A 746 -21.00 8.36 33.14
CA ASN A 746 -22.34 8.58 32.58
C ASN A 746 -22.31 8.75 31.06
N ALA A 747 -21.53 7.86 30.38
CA ALA A 747 -21.35 7.93 28.96
C ALA A 747 -22.65 7.73 28.19
N ALA A 748 -22.87 8.55 27.17
CA ALA A 748 -24.04 8.46 26.30
C ALA A 748 -23.96 7.28 25.33
N VAL A 749 -22.74 6.95 24.86
CA VAL A 749 -22.49 5.87 23.90
C VAL A 749 -21.27 5.05 24.33
N ILE A 750 -21.33 3.74 24.15
CA ILE A 750 -20.22 2.80 24.16
C ILE A 750 -19.95 2.39 22.71
N GLY A 751 -18.74 2.61 22.21
CA GLY A 751 -18.27 2.15 20.89
C GLY A 751 -17.34 0.96 21.04
N LEU A 752 -17.65 -0.13 20.35
CA LEU A 752 -16.89 -1.37 20.41
C LEU A 752 -16.29 -1.70 19.05
N SER A 753 -15.02 -2.11 19.02
CA SER A 753 -14.32 -2.54 17.82
C SER A 753 -13.81 -3.97 17.97
N ALA A 754 -13.96 -4.79 16.90
CA ALA A 754 -13.31 -6.08 16.78
C ALA A 754 -12.92 -6.34 15.31
N LEU A 755 -11.74 -6.87 15.09
CA LEU A 755 -11.25 -7.25 13.76
C LEU A 755 -11.37 -8.75 13.51
N MET A 756 -11.31 -9.57 14.57
CA MET A 756 -11.33 -11.02 14.46
C MET A 756 -12.73 -11.59 14.76
N THR A 757 -13.12 -12.60 13.99
CA THR A 757 -14.38 -13.34 14.24
C THR A 757 -14.39 -14.07 15.57
N THR A 758 -13.21 -14.36 16.12
CA THR A 758 -13.02 -15.01 17.42
C THR A 758 -13.32 -14.10 18.60
N THR A 759 -13.16 -12.78 18.42
CA THR A 759 -13.32 -11.77 19.47
C THR A 759 -14.64 -10.99 19.36
N MET A 760 -15.34 -11.03 18.21
CA MET A 760 -16.59 -10.32 18.01
C MET A 760 -17.68 -10.68 19.04
N MET A 761 -17.63 -11.89 19.61
CA MET A 761 -18.57 -12.35 20.64
C MET A 761 -18.49 -11.54 21.92
N ARG A 762 -17.34 -10.94 22.23
CA ARG A 762 -17.18 -10.07 23.40
C ARG A 762 -18.05 -8.81 23.33
N MET A 763 -18.44 -8.38 22.12
CA MET A 763 -19.42 -7.31 21.97
C MET A 763 -20.80 -7.68 22.55
N LYS A 764 -21.22 -8.94 22.37
CA LYS A 764 -22.44 -9.47 22.98
C LYS A 764 -22.35 -9.46 24.50
N ASP A 765 -21.22 -9.92 25.06
CA ASP A 765 -20.98 -9.92 26.50
C ASP A 765 -21.14 -8.49 27.07
N VAL A 766 -20.56 -7.47 26.39
CA VAL A 766 -20.71 -6.05 26.80
C VAL A 766 -22.18 -5.61 26.77
N VAL A 767 -22.94 -5.97 25.73
CA VAL A 767 -24.38 -5.63 25.63
C VAL A 767 -25.18 -6.29 26.74
N GLU A 768 -24.89 -7.55 27.09
CA GLU A 768 -25.56 -8.27 28.17
C GLU A 768 -25.22 -7.68 29.55
N ILE A 769 -23.93 -7.40 29.81
CA ILE A 769 -23.48 -6.74 31.05
C ILE A 769 -24.13 -5.34 31.19
N CYS A 770 -24.22 -4.58 30.07
CA CYS A 770 -24.96 -3.29 30.08
C CYS A 770 -26.42 -3.45 30.54
N LYS A 771 -27.11 -4.46 30.03
CA LYS A 771 -28.51 -4.75 30.43
C LYS A 771 -28.62 -5.17 31.89
N GLU A 772 -27.72 -6.05 32.35
CA GLU A 772 -27.69 -6.55 33.73
C GLU A 772 -27.39 -5.43 34.74
N LYS A 773 -26.44 -4.57 34.44
CA LYS A 773 -26.04 -3.45 35.33
C LYS A 773 -26.93 -2.20 35.18
N GLY A 774 -27.92 -2.24 34.28
CA GLY A 774 -28.83 -1.11 34.03
C GLY A 774 -28.11 0.12 33.42
N CYS A 775 -27.05 -0.11 32.65
CA CYS A 775 -26.34 0.94 31.92
C CYS A 775 -27.26 1.58 30.87
N LYS A 776 -27.27 2.91 30.80
CA LYS A 776 -28.16 3.66 29.89
C LYS A 776 -27.47 4.03 28.57
N SER A 777 -26.19 3.74 28.44
CA SER A 777 -25.41 4.04 27.24
C SER A 777 -25.91 3.26 26.03
N LYS A 778 -25.96 3.89 24.87
CA LYS A 778 -26.22 3.23 23.61
C LYS A 778 -24.98 2.46 23.18
N VAL A 779 -25.12 1.22 22.73
CA VAL A 779 -24.01 0.39 22.29
C VAL A 779 -23.92 0.40 20.76
N VAL A 780 -22.79 0.90 20.22
CA VAL A 780 -22.48 0.93 18.80
C VAL A 780 -21.29 0.00 18.53
N ILE A 781 -21.39 -0.82 17.50
CA ILE A 781 -20.35 -1.80 17.15
C ILE A 781 -19.81 -1.56 15.74
N GLY A 782 -18.55 -1.91 15.52
CA GLY A 782 -17.88 -1.81 14.22
C GLY A 782 -16.62 -2.66 14.16
N GLY A 783 -16.10 -2.83 12.96
CA GLY A 783 -14.90 -3.63 12.68
C GLY A 783 -15.04 -4.46 11.40
N ALA A 784 -13.92 -4.96 10.87
CA ALA A 784 -13.90 -5.58 9.55
C ALA A 784 -14.72 -6.88 9.43
N CYS A 785 -14.89 -7.60 10.54
CA CYS A 785 -15.73 -8.83 10.58
C CYS A 785 -17.16 -8.58 11.03
N ILE A 786 -17.54 -7.34 11.37
CA ILE A 786 -18.85 -6.99 11.95
C ILE A 786 -19.84 -6.66 10.83
N THR A 787 -21.09 -7.07 11.01
CA THR A 787 -22.19 -6.83 10.06
C THR A 787 -23.42 -6.25 10.78
N GLN A 788 -24.33 -5.62 10.01
CA GLN A 788 -25.61 -5.16 10.54
C GLN A 788 -26.43 -6.32 11.15
N SER A 789 -26.43 -7.49 10.51
CA SER A 789 -27.12 -8.68 11.00
C SER A 789 -26.64 -9.11 12.39
N PHE A 790 -25.31 -9.02 12.62
CA PHE A 790 -24.72 -9.32 13.92
C PHE A 790 -25.12 -8.28 14.99
N ALA A 791 -25.14 -6.98 14.62
CA ALA A 791 -25.60 -5.93 15.54
C ALA A 791 -27.05 -6.15 15.99
N ASP A 792 -27.93 -6.48 15.04
CA ASP A 792 -29.35 -6.76 15.29
C ASP A 792 -29.52 -8.02 16.20
N GLU A 793 -28.72 -9.05 15.97
CA GLU A 793 -28.73 -10.30 16.72
C GLU A 793 -28.34 -10.12 18.18
N ILE A 794 -27.26 -9.40 18.46
CA ILE A 794 -26.79 -9.17 19.85
C ILE A 794 -27.58 -8.07 20.56
N GLY A 795 -28.42 -7.34 19.81
CA GLY A 795 -29.21 -6.23 20.32
C GLY A 795 -28.41 -4.98 20.64
N ALA A 796 -27.40 -4.69 19.82
CA ALA A 796 -26.68 -3.42 19.82
C ALA A 796 -27.58 -2.30 19.25
N ASP A 797 -27.37 -1.06 19.68
CA ASP A 797 -28.18 0.09 19.24
C ASP A 797 -27.79 0.56 17.82
N GLY A 798 -26.64 0.13 17.28
CA GLY A 798 -26.26 0.41 15.92
C GLY A 798 -24.93 -0.23 15.49
N TYR A 799 -24.77 -0.30 14.18
CA TYR A 799 -23.57 -0.76 13.50
C TYR A 799 -23.04 0.33 12.60
N SER A 800 -21.73 0.48 12.57
CA SER A 800 -21.05 1.33 11.59
C SER A 800 -20.00 0.54 10.81
N LYS A 801 -20.07 0.66 9.50
CA LYS A 801 -19.16 0.01 8.57
C LYS A 801 -17.75 0.61 8.62
N ASP A 802 -17.67 1.92 8.87
CA ASP A 802 -16.43 2.70 8.90
C ASP A 802 -16.52 3.86 9.88
N ALA A 803 -15.41 4.57 10.05
CA ALA A 803 -15.30 5.65 11.02
C ALA A 803 -16.18 6.87 10.69
N ALA A 804 -16.40 7.16 9.40
CA ALA A 804 -17.26 8.29 8.99
C ALA A 804 -18.74 7.98 9.24
N GLU A 805 -19.15 6.73 8.98
CA GLU A 805 -20.50 6.26 9.27
C GLU A 805 -20.77 6.21 10.79
N CYS A 806 -19.72 5.86 11.59
CA CYS A 806 -19.83 5.85 13.05
C CYS A 806 -20.19 7.23 13.61
N VAL A 807 -19.58 8.30 13.12
CA VAL A 807 -19.90 9.66 13.54
C VAL A 807 -21.37 10.00 13.26
N LYS A 808 -21.85 9.74 12.03
CA LYS A 808 -23.26 9.96 11.64
C LYS A 808 -24.23 9.13 12.49
N LEU A 809 -23.86 7.90 12.84
CA LEU A 809 -24.65 7.02 13.68
C LEU A 809 -24.75 7.55 15.12
N VAL A 810 -23.62 7.95 15.71
CA VAL A 810 -23.54 8.53 17.05
C VAL A 810 -24.40 9.80 17.13
N GLU A 811 -24.25 10.70 16.16
CA GLU A 811 -25.05 11.93 16.07
C GLU A 811 -26.55 11.62 16.02
N ARG A 812 -27.00 10.66 15.23
CA ARG A 812 -28.37 10.21 15.12
C ARG A 812 -28.89 9.63 16.45
N LEU A 813 -28.09 8.80 17.15
CA LEU A 813 -28.48 8.18 18.40
C LEU A 813 -28.57 9.17 19.58
N LEU A 814 -27.78 10.23 19.56
CA LEU A 814 -27.81 11.30 20.56
C LEU A 814 -28.96 12.29 20.34
N ASN A 815 -29.49 12.39 19.13
CA ASN A 815 -30.61 13.25 18.77
C ASN A 815 -31.96 12.50 18.77
N SER A 816 -31.97 11.20 19.01
CA SER A 816 -33.19 10.37 19.12
C SER A 816 -33.61 10.20 20.58
#